data_6c3752b747b4fb37450fd2e4354d1f0e
#
_entry.id   6c3752b747b4fb37450fd2e4354d1f0e
#
_cell.length_a   1.000
_cell.length_b   1.000
_cell.length_c   1.000
_cell.angle_alpha   90.00
_cell.angle_beta   90.00
_cell.angle_gamma   90.00
#
_symmetry.space_group_name_H-M   'P 1'
#
loop_
_entity.id
_entity.type
_entity.pdbx_description
1 polymer ?
#
loop_
_entity_poly.entity_id
_entity_poly.type
_entity_poly.pdbx_seq_one_letter_code
_entity_poly.pdbx_strand_id
1 'polypeptide(L)'
;MIKNIPSAYELIKQEKLTDVHSDGTVLRHKKSGATIALVENDDDNKVFYIGFRTPPENSTGVPHIIEHTVLCGSKKYPTKDPFVELVKGSLNTFLNAMTYPDKTVYPIASTNETDFRNLMDVYMDAVLHPNIYRYEEIFRQEGWHYEMKDPSDDLTINGVVYNEMKGAYSSPDDVMDRQIMSSLYPDTAYGVESGGDPKNIPDLTYEEFLNFHRRYYHPVNSYIYIYGNTDMEEQLRYLDEKYLSEYDRIELDSEVKMQEAFKEPREIEVSYPVSVGEDTGAKTYLSMNFVAGDALDAKLYEAFDVLDYALLSAPGAPLRQAIIDAGIGNDVSGGYQTAMLQPYFSIIVKGSDPEKKQEFVELVRRVLTEEAEKGLDSDTLMAALNSAEFKYREADFGSYPKGLIYGLGILDSWIYDKEDPFLHLKELAVLEELKKEIGTGYFEELIKTYLLNNTHCSVVCALPKPGLAGEEEEKLAKKLAEKKASMSPEQIDQIVAATAHLKEYQDTPSTQEELETIPLLSRRDLNKNTKEITGVIHLEQGIPVVYTDKETNGIDYLNILFDAGEIGLSDAPAFAFGMRLLGLLNTEKYSYRDFSTQVNLHTGSMAADVRAIRTDCGDRDPLPGAVTKDYRFFADIRTKFMYQEADSAMHLLSQMLFTSDFSDTKRIREVLMEEKSAVEMRFMSSGNAIASVRATSNFSPAAAYNDATGGVDYYRFLQDFAEHYDERIASFQKKMDEMMKKVFTRNHLVLHTVGKTASMQLIRDYMSEGLAKLYPDHKEEVPALDLGRHPRREAIKTSAAVNYIGRVGDFAARDFAYSGAMKILRVILSYDYLWINIRVKGGAYGCGSNFLRSGIATFTTYRDPNLSASNEVFEKIPEYLRNFDVSKRDMTKYVIGAISNMDTPLTPASVGQRDLTSVLTGVSYDKLQKEREEVLDADVEDIRALADPIEAALKDNCIVAIGNEAAIEKDADLFDQIESLNA
;
A
#
# COMPACT_ATOMS: atom_id res chain seq x y z
N MET A 1 -24.22 -11.71 20.23
CA MET A 1 -23.76 -13.10 20.51
C MET A 1 -24.71 -14.10 19.88
N ILE A 2 -24.20 -15.02 19.13
CA ILE A 2 -24.96 -16.13 18.56
C ILE A 2 -25.69 -16.94 19.66
N LYS A 3 -26.99 -17.16 19.50
CA LYS A 3 -27.82 -17.85 20.50
C LYS A 3 -27.96 -19.35 20.22
N ASN A 4 -28.03 -19.74 18.96
CA ASN A 4 -28.23 -21.12 18.56
C ASN A 4 -27.02 -21.60 17.77
N ILE A 5 -26.10 -22.27 18.46
CA ILE A 5 -24.93 -22.87 17.82
C ILE A 5 -25.35 -24.20 17.18
N PRO A 6 -25.12 -24.39 15.85
CA PRO A 6 -25.44 -25.64 15.19
C PRO A 6 -24.72 -26.84 15.84
N SER A 7 -25.38 -28.00 15.87
CA SER A 7 -24.89 -29.18 16.61
C SER A 7 -23.55 -29.71 16.11
N ALA A 8 -23.14 -29.39 14.90
CA ALA A 8 -21.84 -29.73 14.33
C ALA A 8 -20.66 -29.02 15.03
N TYR A 9 -20.94 -27.96 15.78
CA TYR A 9 -19.91 -27.13 16.43
C TYR A 9 -19.88 -27.33 17.94
N GLU A 10 -18.72 -27.12 18.51
CA GLU A 10 -18.46 -27.04 19.93
C GLU A 10 -18.11 -25.60 20.29
N LEU A 11 -18.75 -25.04 21.33
CA LEU A 11 -18.43 -23.72 21.84
C LEU A 11 -17.15 -23.81 22.68
N ILE A 12 -16.15 -23.01 22.33
CA ILE A 12 -14.90 -22.87 23.09
C ILE A 12 -14.98 -21.65 24.01
N LYS A 13 -15.33 -20.47 23.46
CA LYS A 13 -15.37 -19.21 24.21
C LYS A 13 -16.45 -18.28 23.67
N GLN A 14 -17.05 -17.48 24.54
CA GLN A 14 -17.85 -16.30 24.17
C GLN A 14 -17.51 -15.14 25.09
N GLU A 15 -17.32 -13.96 24.53
CA GLU A 15 -17.06 -12.75 25.29
C GLU A 15 -17.53 -11.48 24.57
N LYS A 16 -17.71 -10.41 25.34
CA LYS A 16 -17.92 -9.06 24.79
C LYS A 16 -16.58 -8.44 24.42
N LEU A 17 -16.47 -7.98 23.18
CA LEU A 17 -15.34 -7.22 22.67
C LEU A 17 -15.69 -5.73 22.71
N THR A 18 -15.60 -5.15 23.91
CA THR A 18 -16.07 -3.78 24.18
C THR A 18 -15.33 -2.75 23.37
N ASP A 19 -14.04 -2.94 23.16
CA ASP A 19 -13.15 -2.01 22.46
C ASP A 19 -13.52 -1.84 20.99
N VAL A 20 -14.02 -2.91 20.37
CA VAL A 20 -14.45 -2.93 18.96
C VAL A 20 -15.97 -3.05 18.81
N HIS A 21 -16.73 -2.77 19.89
CA HIS A 21 -18.20 -2.77 19.92
C HIS A 21 -18.84 -4.05 19.34
N SER A 22 -18.28 -5.21 19.64
CA SER A 22 -18.66 -6.48 19.02
C SER A 22 -18.90 -7.58 20.06
N ASP A 23 -19.52 -8.66 19.59
CA ASP A 23 -19.64 -9.92 20.33
C ASP A 23 -18.71 -10.96 19.71
N GLY A 24 -17.77 -11.50 20.50
CA GLY A 24 -16.83 -12.53 20.07
C GLY A 24 -17.29 -13.94 20.42
N THR A 25 -17.20 -14.89 19.49
CA THR A 25 -17.48 -16.31 19.71
C THR A 25 -16.42 -17.18 19.05
N VAL A 26 -15.84 -18.11 19.78
CA VAL A 26 -14.89 -19.11 19.27
C VAL A 26 -15.55 -20.48 19.25
N LEU A 27 -15.47 -21.14 18.11
CA LEU A 27 -16.07 -22.45 17.87
C LEU A 27 -15.03 -23.43 17.31
N ARG A 28 -15.27 -24.72 17.54
CA ARG A 28 -14.56 -25.82 16.87
C ARG A 28 -15.56 -26.71 16.15
N HIS A 29 -15.33 -26.98 14.87
CA HIS A 29 -16.13 -27.97 14.13
C HIS A 29 -15.75 -29.38 14.58
N LYS A 30 -16.71 -30.15 15.11
CA LYS A 30 -16.46 -31.42 15.79
C LYS A 30 -15.82 -32.47 14.90
N LYS A 31 -16.29 -32.59 13.65
CA LYS A 31 -15.83 -33.62 12.74
C LYS A 31 -14.45 -33.30 12.14
N SER A 32 -14.30 -32.12 11.54
CA SER A 32 -13.07 -31.75 10.84
C SER A 32 -11.96 -31.16 11.73
N GLY A 33 -12.34 -30.62 12.89
CA GLY A 33 -11.42 -29.94 13.80
C GLY A 33 -11.12 -28.49 13.41
N ALA A 34 -11.78 -27.92 12.39
CA ALA A 34 -11.63 -26.51 12.02
C ALA A 34 -11.96 -25.58 13.19
N THR A 35 -11.19 -24.49 13.33
CA THR A 35 -11.47 -23.45 14.34
C THR A 35 -12.10 -22.23 13.66
N ILE A 36 -13.13 -21.66 14.31
CA ILE A 36 -13.90 -20.54 13.77
C ILE A 36 -13.99 -19.43 14.81
N ALA A 37 -13.66 -18.20 14.42
CA ALA A 37 -13.90 -17.00 15.21
C ALA A 37 -14.98 -16.15 14.54
N LEU A 38 -16.01 -15.81 15.30
CA LEU A 38 -17.08 -14.92 14.89
C LEU A 38 -16.96 -13.61 15.65
N VAL A 39 -17.06 -12.49 14.92
CA VAL A 39 -17.10 -11.13 15.48
C VAL A 39 -18.36 -10.45 14.96
N GLU A 40 -19.43 -10.55 15.77
CA GLU A 40 -20.78 -10.08 15.44
C GLU A 40 -20.98 -8.63 15.88
N ASN A 41 -21.38 -7.77 14.94
CA ASN A 41 -21.69 -6.36 15.17
C ASN A 41 -22.67 -5.83 14.09
N ASP A 42 -22.85 -4.51 14.00
CA ASP A 42 -23.78 -3.85 13.07
C ASP A 42 -23.09 -3.31 11.78
N ASP A 43 -21.82 -3.65 11.53
CA ASP A 43 -21.12 -3.24 10.32
C ASP A 43 -21.64 -4.01 9.11
N ASP A 44 -22.17 -3.29 8.12
CA ASP A 44 -22.66 -3.88 6.88
C ASP A 44 -21.56 -4.42 5.97
N ASN A 45 -20.31 -3.99 6.16
CA ASN A 45 -19.17 -4.49 5.39
C ASN A 45 -18.63 -5.79 5.99
N LYS A 46 -19.31 -6.88 5.63
CA LYS A 46 -19.02 -8.23 6.11
C LYS A 46 -17.68 -8.71 5.61
N VAL A 47 -16.93 -9.38 6.48
CA VAL A 47 -15.62 -9.95 6.15
C VAL A 47 -15.63 -11.44 6.47
N PHE A 48 -15.06 -12.23 5.57
CA PHE A 48 -14.72 -13.62 5.77
C PHE A 48 -13.26 -13.81 5.38
N TYR A 49 -12.55 -14.66 6.10
CA TYR A 49 -11.36 -15.31 5.59
C TYR A 49 -11.25 -16.75 6.05
N ILE A 50 -10.54 -17.55 5.26
CA ILE A 50 -9.95 -18.81 5.69
C ILE A 50 -8.43 -18.68 5.61
N GLY A 51 -7.75 -18.92 6.73
CA GLY A 51 -6.30 -18.91 6.84
C GLY A 51 -5.76 -20.28 7.22
N PHE A 52 -4.52 -20.56 6.88
CA PHE A 52 -3.81 -21.78 7.25
C PHE A 52 -2.42 -21.43 7.79
N ARG A 53 -1.95 -22.19 8.79
CA ARG A 53 -0.51 -22.18 9.09
C ARG A 53 0.24 -22.89 7.98
N THR A 54 1.20 -22.18 7.37
CA THR A 54 1.96 -22.64 6.21
C THR A 54 3.46 -22.39 6.37
N PRO A 55 4.09 -22.86 7.46
CA PRO A 55 5.50 -22.61 7.72
C PRO A 55 6.35 -23.27 6.62
N PRO A 56 7.15 -22.50 5.86
CA PRO A 56 8.05 -23.05 4.83
C PRO A 56 9.26 -23.76 5.46
N GLU A 57 9.78 -24.76 4.76
CA GLU A 57 11.00 -25.49 5.17
C GLU A 57 12.25 -24.98 4.40
N ASN A 58 12.05 -24.21 3.32
CA ASN A 58 13.11 -23.66 2.47
C ASN A 58 12.60 -22.43 1.71
N SER A 59 13.49 -21.77 0.96
CA SER A 59 13.20 -20.54 0.22
C SER A 59 12.69 -20.77 -1.21
N THR A 60 12.04 -21.90 -1.50
CA THR A 60 11.43 -22.16 -2.83
C THR A 60 10.14 -21.39 -3.09
N GLY A 61 9.60 -20.70 -2.08
CA GLY A 61 8.36 -19.92 -2.22
C GLY A 61 7.10 -20.76 -2.37
N VAL A 62 7.14 -22.03 -1.94
CA VAL A 62 5.99 -22.93 -2.11
C VAL A 62 4.69 -22.39 -1.47
N PRO A 63 4.68 -21.71 -0.29
CA PRO A 63 3.45 -21.10 0.25
C PRO A 63 2.86 -20.04 -0.70
N HIS A 64 3.69 -19.19 -1.27
CA HIS A 64 3.30 -18.11 -2.18
C HIS A 64 2.81 -18.66 -3.52
N ILE A 65 3.48 -19.65 -4.08
CA ILE A 65 3.03 -20.31 -5.31
C ILE A 65 1.69 -21.03 -5.09
N ILE A 66 1.46 -21.65 -3.92
CA ILE A 66 0.16 -22.22 -3.56
C ILE A 66 -0.91 -21.12 -3.46
N GLU A 67 -0.59 -19.98 -2.85
CA GLU A 67 -1.51 -18.85 -2.74
C GLU A 67 -2.07 -18.46 -4.10
N HIS A 68 -1.20 -18.23 -5.09
CA HIS A 68 -1.59 -17.90 -6.45
C HIS A 68 -2.40 -19.01 -7.11
N THR A 69 -1.90 -20.25 -7.04
CA THR A 69 -2.39 -21.38 -7.84
C THR A 69 -3.74 -21.92 -7.39
N VAL A 70 -4.08 -21.87 -6.09
CA VAL A 70 -5.40 -22.35 -5.62
C VAL A 70 -6.55 -21.50 -6.16
N LEU A 71 -6.30 -20.23 -6.51
CA LEU A 71 -7.26 -19.31 -7.11
C LEU A 71 -7.39 -19.49 -8.63
N CYS A 72 -6.62 -20.40 -9.25
CA CYS A 72 -6.65 -20.71 -10.68
C CYS A 72 -7.60 -21.86 -11.03
N GLY A 73 -8.80 -21.89 -10.44
CA GLY A 73 -9.84 -22.90 -10.70
C GLY A 73 -9.92 -23.99 -9.66
N SER A 74 -11.13 -24.47 -9.46
CA SER A 74 -11.45 -25.50 -8.46
C SER A 74 -12.47 -26.52 -8.98
N LYS A 75 -12.79 -27.51 -8.15
CA LYS A 75 -13.71 -28.60 -8.50
C LYS A 75 -15.09 -28.09 -8.88
N LYS A 76 -15.64 -27.14 -8.13
CA LYS A 76 -16.96 -26.56 -8.35
C LYS A 76 -16.93 -25.41 -9.35
N TYR A 77 -15.82 -24.71 -9.42
CA TYR A 77 -15.58 -23.54 -10.25
C TYR A 77 -14.39 -23.78 -11.18
N PRO A 78 -14.57 -24.55 -12.25
CA PRO A 78 -13.46 -25.04 -13.09
C PRO A 78 -12.90 -24.00 -14.06
N THR A 79 -13.41 -22.78 -14.09
CA THR A 79 -12.83 -21.69 -14.90
C THR A 79 -11.37 -21.45 -14.50
N LYS A 80 -10.55 -21.05 -15.48
CA LYS A 80 -9.10 -20.90 -15.26
C LYS A 80 -8.73 -19.83 -14.23
N ASP A 81 -9.58 -18.81 -14.06
CA ASP A 81 -9.32 -17.70 -13.16
C ASP A 81 -10.62 -17.24 -12.48
N PRO A 82 -11.13 -18.01 -11.49
CA PRO A 82 -12.31 -17.61 -10.72
C PRO A 82 -12.12 -16.27 -10.00
N PHE A 83 -10.89 -15.98 -9.53
CA PHE A 83 -10.56 -14.73 -8.85
C PHE A 83 -10.87 -13.53 -9.76
N VAL A 84 -10.34 -13.52 -10.97
CA VAL A 84 -10.57 -12.43 -11.94
C VAL A 84 -12.05 -12.33 -12.32
N GLU A 85 -12.75 -13.47 -12.45
CA GLU A 85 -14.19 -13.46 -12.71
C GLU A 85 -14.98 -12.79 -11.57
N LEU A 86 -14.60 -13.03 -10.32
CA LEU A 86 -15.21 -12.38 -9.16
C LEU A 86 -14.88 -10.88 -9.09
N VAL A 87 -13.64 -10.48 -9.32
CA VAL A 87 -13.27 -9.05 -9.35
C VAL A 87 -14.10 -8.29 -10.38
N LYS A 88 -14.36 -8.92 -11.55
CA LYS A 88 -15.16 -8.31 -12.61
C LYS A 88 -16.67 -8.30 -12.31
N GLY A 89 -17.16 -9.24 -11.51
CA GLY A 89 -18.60 -9.56 -11.45
C GLY A 89 -19.21 -9.64 -10.05
N SER A 90 -18.55 -9.12 -9.01
CA SER A 90 -19.08 -9.09 -7.65
C SER A 90 -19.14 -7.67 -7.09
N LEU A 91 -19.87 -7.48 -5.99
CA LEU A 91 -19.91 -6.25 -5.19
C LEU A 91 -18.88 -6.30 -4.06
N ASN A 92 -17.73 -6.93 -4.33
CA ASN A 92 -16.67 -7.02 -3.34
C ASN A 92 -16.18 -5.64 -2.92
N THR A 93 -15.94 -5.48 -1.63
CA THR A 93 -15.23 -4.33 -1.06
C THR A 93 -13.78 -4.66 -0.77
N PHE A 94 -13.47 -5.95 -0.73
CA PHE A 94 -12.11 -6.49 -0.68
C PHE A 94 -12.09 -7.92 -1.21
N LEU A 95 -11.06 -8.23 -1.98
CA LEU A 95 -10.82 -9.55 -2.54
C LEU A 95 -9.32 -9.72 -2.76
N ASN A 96 -8.68 -10.64 -2.04
CA ASN A 96 -7.23 -10.88 -2.14
C ASN A 96 -6.86 -12.26 -1.59
N ALA A 97 -5.57 -12.57 -1.68
CA ALA A 97 -4.88 -13.60 -0.91
C ALA A 97 -3.58 -13.02 -0.38
N MET A 98 -3.05 -13.56 0.71
CA MET A 98 -1.90 -12.99 1.41
C MET A 98 -1.03 -14.10 1.99
N THR A 99 0.24 -14.15 1.59
CA THR A 99 1.25 -15.04 2.18
C THR A 99 2.14 -14.26 3.16
N TYR A 100 2.19 -14.76 4.39
CA TYR A 100 3.07 -14.31 5.47
C TYR A 100 4.17 -15.35 5.72
N PRO A 101 5.16 -15.07 6.56
CA PRO A 101 6.22 -16.02 6.85
C PRO A 101 5.76 -17.37 7.42
N ASP A 102 4.61 -17.44 8.08
CA ASP A 102 4.12 -18.63 8.78
C ASP A 102 2.66 -18.98 8.49
N LYS A 103 1.95 -18.15 7.74
CA LYS A 103 0.51 -18.31 7.42
C LYS A 103 0.19 -17.82 6.02
N THR A 104 -0.88 -18.38 5.43
CA THR A 104 -1.47 -17.90 4.18
C THR A 104 -2.97 -17.68 4.40
N VAL A 105 -3.49 -16.53 3.99
CA VAL A 105 -4.86 -16.06 4.30
C VAL A 105 -5.59 -15.68 3.02
N TYR A 106 -6.86 -16.06 2.93
CA TYR A 106 -7.74 -15.82 1.78
C TYR A 106 -8.95 -14.99 2.20
N PRO A 107 -8.81 -13.65 2.25
CA PRO A 107 -9.86 -12.75 2.72
C PRO A 107 -10.77 -12.28 1.60
N ILE A 108 -12.07 -12.13 1.93
CA ILE A 108 -13.08 -11.44 1.11
C ILE A 108 -13.91 -10.50 1.97
N ALA A 109 -14.46 -9.46 1.36
CA ALA A 109 -15.45 -8.59 2.00
C ALA A 109 -16.51 -8.12 1.01
N SER A 110 -17.75 -7.97 1.48
CA SER A 110 -18.86 -7.40 0.72
C SER A 110 -19.93 -6.82 1.63
N THR A 111 -20.56 -5.73 1.20
CA THR A 111 -21.73 -5.17 1.87
C THR A 111 -23.03 -5.91 1.52
N ASN A 112 -23.04 -6.69 0.43
CA ASN A 112 -24.21 -7.45 -0.04
C ASN A 112 -24.17 -8.88 0.51
N GLU A 113 -25.24 -9.33 1.15
CA GLU A 113 -25.32 -10.65 1.80
C GLU A 113 -25.21 -11.81 0.81
N THR A 114 -25.87 -11.71 -0.36
CA THR A 114 -25.81 -12.76 -1.39
C THR A 114 -24.43 -12.84 -2.00
N ASP A 115 -23.82 -11.70 -2.28
CA ASP A 115 -22.47 -11.60 -2.82
C ASP A 115 -21.44 -12.13 -1.82
N PHE A 116 -21.54 -11.74 -0.55
CA PHE A 116 -20.69 -12.24 0.53
C PHE A 116 -20.67 -13.77 0.58
N ARG A 117 -21.84 -14.41 0.48
CA ARG A 117 -21.96 -15.88 0.45
C ARG A 117 -21.36 -16.46 -0.83
N ASN A 118 -21.60 -15.85 -1.97
CA ASN A 118 -21.01 -16.29 -3.23
C ASN A 118 -19.47 -16.26 -3.18
N LEU A 119 -18.89 -15.16 -2.68
CA LEU A 119 -17.45 -15.02 -2.51
C LEU A 119 -16.87 -16.06 -1.55
N MET A 120 -17.52 -16.26 -0.39
CA MET A 120 -17.13 -17.27 0.59
C MET A 120 -17.16 -18.68 -0.02
N ASP A 121 -18.19 -19.02 -0.80
CA ASP A 121 -18.34 -20.31 -1.46
C ASP A 121 -17.21 -20.58 -2.47
N VAL A 122 -16.90 -19.60 -3.31
CA VAL A 122 -15.80 -19.73 -4.29
C VAL A 122 -14.46 -19.90 -3.60
N TYR A 123 -14.17 -19.10 -2.55
CA TYR A 123 -12.91 -19.18 -1.83
C TYR A 123 -12.74 -20.48 -1.05
N MET A 124 -13.80 -20.98 -0.42
CA MET A 124 -13.78 -22.27 0.28
C MET A 124 -13.48 -23.42 -0.68
N ASP A 125 -14.13 -23.44 -1.87
CA ASP A 125 -13.87 -24.50 -2.87
C ASP A 125 -12.47 -24.36 -3.48
N ALA A 126 -12.01 -23.14 -3.73
CA ALA A 126 -10.68 -22.87 -4.27
C ALA A 126 -9.58 -23.43 -3.37
N VAL A 127 -9.61 -23.13 -2.08
CA VAL A 127 -8.53 -23.55 -1.16
C VAL A 127 -8.59 -25.03 -0.79
N LEU A 128 -9.79 -25.65 -0.77
CA LEU A 128 -9.97 -27.04 -0.35
C LEU A 128 -9.96 -28.03 -1.52
N HIS A 129 -10.37 -27.61 -2.72
CA HIS A 129 -10.53 -28.45 -3.90
C HIS A 129 -9.91 -27.85 -5.18
N PRO A 130 -8.67 -27.28 -5.13
CA PRO A 130 -8.09 -26.60 -6.27
C PRO A 130 -7.79 -27.56 -7.44
N ASN A 131 -7.81 -27.02 -8.65
CA ASN A 131 -7.50 -27.76 -9.87
C ASN A 131 -6.00 -28.03 -10.08
N ILE A 132 -5.14 -27.63 -9.16
CA ILE A 132 -3.69 -27.88 -9.20
C ILE A 132 -3.32 -29.38 -9.32
N TYR A 133 -4.17 -30.26 -8.85
CA TYR A 133 -3.99 -31.72 -8.99
C TYR A 133 -4.35 -32.28 -10.38
N ARG A 134 -5.03 -31.48 -11.19
CA ARG A 134 -5.52 -31.87 -12.51
C ARG A 134 -4.71 -31.24 -13.64
N TYR A 135 -4.23 -30.02 -13.43
CA TYR A 135 -3.52 -29.23 -14.42
C TYR A 135 -2.16 -28.74 -13.87
N GLU A 136 -1.07 -29.36 -14.33
CA GLU A 136 0.29 -28.94 -13.99
C GLU A 136 0.60 -27.55 -14.57
N GLU A 137 -0.10 -27.17 -15.65
CA GLU A 137 0.03 -25.87 -16.31
C GLU A 137 -0.21 -24.69 -15.35
N ILE A 138 -1.06 -24.85 -14.35
CA ILE A 138 -1.32 -23.84 -13.30
C ILE A 138 -0.01 -23.56 -12.51
N PHE A 139 0.67 -24.62 -12.07
CA PHE A 139 1.95 -24.49 -11.39
C PHE A 139 3.02 -23.86 -12.30
N ARG A 140 3.06 -24.28 -13.59
CA ARG A 140 4.03 -23.78 -14.55
C ARG A 140 3.82 -22.30 -14.88
N GLN A 141 2.57 -21.85 -14.95
CA GLN A 141 2.21 -20.46 -15.21
C GLN A 141 2.52 -19.57 -14.01
N GLU A 142 1.99 -19.90 -12.83
CA GLU A 142 2.08 -19.06 -11.64
C GLU A 142 3.42 -19.18 -10.92
N GLY A 143 3.96 -20.37 -10.81
CA GLY A 143 5.24 -20.61 -10.11
C GLY A 143 6.45 -20.30 -10.97
N TRP A 144 6.89 -21.34 -11.70
CA TRP A 144 8.03 -21.22 -12.60
C TRP A 144 8.07 -22.32 -13.66
N HIS A 145 8.74 -22.06 -14.81
CA HIS A 145 9.04 -23.04 -15.84
C HIS A 145 10.28 -22.64 -16.64
N TYR A 146 10.90 -23.63 -17.31
CA TYR A 146 11.88 -23.34 -18.36
C TYR A 146 11.13 -22.95 -19.64
N GLU A 147 11.58 -21.87 -20.28
CA GLU A 147 11.00 -21.38 -21.54
C GLU A 147 12.03 -21.43 -22.66
N MET A 148 11.60 -21.96 -23.83
CA MET A 148 12.35 -21.99 -25.08
C MET A 148 11.36 -22.19 -26.23
N LYS A 149 11.31 -21.26 -27.20
CA LYS A 149 10.35 -21.30 -28.32
C LYS A 149 10.88 -22.10 -29.51
N ASP A 150 12.19 -22.11 -29.70
CA ASP A 150 12.90 -22.84 -30.74
C ASP A 150 14.16 -23.50 -30.13
N PRO A 151 14.61 -24.65 -30.63
CA PRO A 151 15.82 -25.31 -30.10
C PRO A 151 17.07 -24.42 -30.18
N SER A 152 17.12 -23.41 -31.03
CA SER A 152 18.22 -22.46 -31.14
C SER A 152 18.18 -21.34 -30.10
N ASP A 153 17.03 -21.06 -29.48
CA ASP A 153 16.86 -20.00 -28.48
C ASP A 153 17.65 -20.31 -27.21
N ASP A 154 18.00 -19.28 -26.47
CA ASP A 154 18.54 -19.44 -25.12
C ASP A 154 17.48 -20.05 -24.18
N LEU A 155 17.93 -20.90 -23.25
CA LEU A 155 17.09 -21.41 -22.19
C LEU A 155 16.86 -20.30 -21.16
N THR A 156 15.61 -19.98 -20.86
CA THR A 156 15.22 -18.98 -19.86
C THR A 156 14.32 -19.58 -18.78
N ILE A 157 14.09 -18.84 -17.69
CA ILE A 157 13.13 -19.17 -16.64
C ILE A 157 12.04 -18.08 -16.64
N ASN A 158 10.78 -18.49 -16.57
CA ASN A 158 9.63 -17.61 -16.51
C ASN A 158 8.60 -18.14 -15.51
N GLY A 159 7.69 -17.30 -15.06
CA GLY A 159 6.61 -17.58 -14.10
C GLY A 159 6.19 -16.32 -13.36
N VAL A 160 4.92 -16.21 -12.97
CA VAL A 160 4.40 -14.99 -12.33
C VAL A 160 5.12 -14.72 -11.01
N VAL A 161 5.11 -15.69 -10.07
CA VAL A 161 5.78 -15.54 -8.76
C VAL A 161 7.30 -15.39 -8.93
N TYR A 162 7.91 -16.13 -9.85
CA TYR A 162 9.36 -15.99 -10.11
C TYR A 162 9.72 -14.56 -10.53
N ASN A 163 8.98 -13.95 -11.44
CA ASN A 163 9.23 -12.59 -11.91
C ASN A 163 8.91 -11.54 -10.84
N GLU A 164 7.83 -11.76 -10.07
CA GLU A 164 7.48 -10.90 -8.95
C GLU A 164 8.61 -10.82 -7.93
N MET A 165 9.13 -11.98 -7.55
CA MET A 165 10.21 -12.06 -6.56
C MET A 165 11.53 -11.50 -7.08
N LYS A 166 11.83 -11.60 -8.37
CA LYS A 166 12.95 -10.86 -8.97
C LYS A 166 12.83 -9.36 -8.74
N GLY A 167 11.62 -8.82 -8.88
CA GLY A 167 11.34 -7.42 -8.59
C GLY A 167 11.50 -7.07 -7.12
N ALA A 168 10.99 -7.91 -6.22
CA ALA A 168 11.09 -7.72 -4.78
C ALA A 168 12.53 -7.76 -4.26
N TYR A 169 13.43 -8.49 -4.92
CA TYR A 169 14.86 -8.57 -4.54
C TYR A 169 15.72 -7.39 -5.05
N SER A 170 15.13 -6.40 -5.71
CA SER A 170 15.87 -5.25 -6.26
C SER A 170 16.05 -4.10 -5.27
N SER A 171 15.21 -4.00 -4.27
CA SER A 171 15.25 -2.90 -3.29
C SER A 171 16.27 -3.16 -2.19
N PRO A 172 17.10 -2.17 -1.83
CA PRO A 172 18.02 -2.30 -0.70
C PRO A 172 17.32 -2.59 0.63
N ASP A 173 16.14 -2.00 0.84
CA ASP A 173 15.32 -2.21 2.04
C ASP A 173 14.84 -3.67 2.10
N ASP A 174 14.32 -4.21 1.00
CA ASP A 174 13.91 -5.62 0.94
C ASP A 174 15.08 -6.61 1.18
N VAL A 175 16.29 -6.28 0.68
CA VAL A 175 17.50 -7.07 0.96
C VAL A 175 17.83 -7.01 2.46
N MET A 176 17.74 -5.82 3.07
CA MET A 176 17.99 -5.64 4.50
C MET A 176 17.01 -6.44 5.34
N ASP A 177 15.72 -6.31 5.09
CA ASP A 177 14.65 -6.96 5.86
C ASP A 177 14.78 -8.49 5.84
N ARG A 178 15.07 -9.08 4.68
CA ARG A 178 15.33 -10.53 4.56
C ARG A 178 16.56 -10.96 5.33
N GLN A 179 17.64 -10.18 5.28
CA GLN A 179 18.84 -10.51 6.04
C GLN A 179 18.62 -10.37 7.54
N ILE A 180 17.83 -9.41 8.00
CA ILE A 180 17.43 -9.30 9.40
C ILE A 180 16.69 -10.57 9.81
N MET A 181 15.64 -10.97 9.07
CA MET A 181 14.87 -12.17 9.37
C MET A 181 15.72 -13.43 9.39
N SER A 182 16.52 -13.68 8.35
CA SER A 182 17.38 -14.87 8.29
C SER A 182 18.49 -14.87 9.34
N SER A 183 18.93 -13.69 9.78
CA SER A 183 19.95 -13.57 10.83
C SER A 183 19.41 -13.88 12.23
N LEU A 184 18.14 -13.47 12.49
CA LEU A 184 17.50 -13.65 13.79
C LEU A 184 16.87 -15.04 13.97
N TYR A 185 16.40 -15.68 12.89
CA TYR A 185 15.60 -16.91 12.96
C TYR A 185 16.13 -18.06 12.06
N PRO A 186 17.45 -18.34 12.03
CA PRO A 186 18.05 -19.24 11.05
C PRO A 186 17.54 -20.68 11.06
N ASP A 187 16.99 -21.15 12.18
CA ASP A 187 16.59 -22.53 12.39
C ASP A 187 15.05 -22.74 12.32
N THR A 188 14.30 -21.71 11.93
CA THR A 188 12.84 -21.73 11.88
C THR A 188 12.30 -21.30 10.52
N ALA A 189 10.97 -21.35 10.35
CA ALA A 189 10.30 -20.88 9.14
C ALA A 189 10.58 -19.40 8.82
N TYR A 190 10.89 -18.58 9.82
CA TYR A 190 11.22 -17.17 9.62
C TYR A 190 12.63 -16.94 9.06
N GLY A 191 13.50 -17.94 9.10
CA GLY A 191 14.86 -17.88 8.53
C GLY A 191 14.93 -18.13 7.03
N VAL A 192 13.82 -18.53 6.41
CA VAL A 192 13.68 -18.78 4.97
C VAL A 192 12.64 -17.83 4.37
N GLU A 193 12.68 -17.68 3.04
CA GLU A 193 11.81 -16.77 2.33
C GLU A 193 10.50 -17.45 1.90
N SER A 194 9.40 -17.12 2.55
CA SER A 194 8.08 -17.69 2.23
C SER A 194 7.58 -17.27 0.85
N GLY A 195 7.92 -16.05 0.42
CA GLY A 195 7.64 -15.53 -0.92
C GLY A 195 8.46 -16.21 -2.01
N GLY A 196 9.62 -16.73 -1.68
CA GLY A 196 10.54 -17.42 -2.54
C GLY A 196 11.75 -16.58 -2.98
N ASP A 197 12.94 -17.15 -2.85
CA ASP A 197 14.16 -16.57 -3.44
C ASP A 197 14.25 -16.98 -4.92
N PRO A 198 14.39 -16.04 -5.87
CA PRO A 198 14.53 -16.35 -7.29
C PRO A 198 15.64 -17.38 -7.61
N LYS A 199 16.66 -17.50 -6.74
CA LYS A 199 17.71 -18.51 -6.88
C LYS A 199 17.25 -19.91 -6.51
N ASN A 200 16.24 -20.03 -5.64
CA ASN A 200 15.72 -21.28 -5.08
C ASN A 200 14.35 -21.68 -5.66
N ILE A 201 13.53 -20.73 -6.12
CA ILE A 201 12.22 -21.03 -6.74
C ILE A 201 12.34 -22.13 -7.81
N PRO A 202 13.36 -22.13 -8.72
CA PRO A 202 13.51 -23.18 -9.73
C PRO A 202 13.92 -24.57 -9.20
N ASP A 203 14.15 -24.71 -7.91
CA ASP A 203 14.40 -26.01 -7.28
C ASP A 203 13.11 -26.72 -6.84
N LEU A 204 11.96 -25.99 -6.80
CA LEU A 204 10.66 -26.54 -6.42
C LEU A 204 10.11 -27.45 -7.51
N THR A 205 9.86 -28.71 -7.16
CA THR A 205 9.20 -29.66 -8.05
C THR A 205 7.68 -29.62 -7.90
N TYR A 206 6.97 -30.04 -8.95
CA TYR A 206 5.52 -30.12 -8.92
C TYR A 206 5.00 -31.09 -7.84
N GLU A 207 5.72 -32.17 -7.55
CA GLU A 207 5.32 -33.12 -6.51
C GLU A 207 5.46 -32.52 -5.10
N GLU A 208 6.56 -31.82 -4.82
CA GLU A 208 6.76 -31.11 -3.54
C GLU A 208 5.68 -30.04 -3.34
N PHE A 209 5.35 -29.28 -4.40
CA PHE A 209 4.28 -28.32 -4.41
C PHE A 209 2.92 -28.95 -4.04
N LEU A 210 2.54 -30.06 -4.68
CA LEU A 210 1.31 -30.78 -4.34
C LEU A 210 1.32 -31.33 -2.92
N ASN A 211 2.48 -31.84 -2.45
CA ASN A 211 2.62 -32.37 -1.10
C ASN A 211 2.45 -31.29 -0.03
N PHE A 212 2.92 -30.07 -0.31
CA PHE A 212 2.72 -28.92 0.60
C PHE A 212 1.23 -28.61 0.77
N HIS A 213 0.48 -28.53 -0.34
CA HIS A 213 -0.96 -28.32 -0.26
C HIS A 213 -1.67 -29.48 0.48
N ARG A 214 -1.38 -30.74 0.16
CA ARG A 214 -1.97 -31.90 0.88
C ARG A 214 -1.70 -31.86 2.37
N ARG A 215 -0.54 -31.37 2.78
CA ARG A 215 -0.15 -31.31 4.20
C ARG A 215 -0.87 -30.20 4.93
N TYR A 216 -0.87 -28.98 4.40
CA TYR A 216 -1.27 -27.81 5.19
C TYR A 216 -2.73 -27.35 4.94
N TYR A 217 -3.32 -27.64 3.77
CA TYR A 217 -4.66 -27.17 3.38
C TYR A 217 -5.75 -28.15 3.79
N HIS A 218 -5.84 -28.43 5.08
CA HIS A 218 -6.84 -29.27 5.69
C HIS A 218 -7.60 -28.47 6.78
N PRO A 219 -8.93 -28.65 6.94
CA PRO A 219 -9.71 -27.88 7.91
C PRO A 219 -9.18 -27.92 9.34
N VAL A 220 -8.52 -29.00 9.79
CA VAL A 220 -7.89 -29.07 11.14
C VAL A 220 -6.81 -27.99 11.36
N ASN A 221 -6.21 -27.51 10.29
CA ASN A 221 -5.18 -26.48 10.23
C ASN A 221 -5.75 -25.10 9.86
N SER A 222 -7.07 -25.00 9.64
CA SER A 222 -7.70 -23.75 9.20
C SER A 222 -8.13 -22.87 10.37
N TYR A 223 -8.10 -21.57 10.11
CA TYR A 223 -8.57 -20.48 10.95
C TYR A 223 -9.62 -19.72 10.14
N ILE A 224 -10.90 -19.94 10.45
CA ILE A 224 -12.03 -19.35 9.74
C ILE A 224 -12.55 -18.18 10.56
N TYR A 225 -12.65 -17.01 9.92
CA TYR A 225 -13.13 -15.77 10.52
C TYR A 225 -14.35 -15.25 9.79
N ILE A 226 -15.37 -14.81 10.54
CA ILE A 226 -16.56 -14.15 10.03
C ILE A 226 -16.84 -12.91 10.88
N TYR A 227 -16.99 -11.76 10.22
CA TYR A 227 -17.20 -10.46 10.86
C TYR A 227 -18.42 -9.75 10.24
N GLY A 228 -19.10 -8.97 11.09
CA GLY A 228 -20.07 -7.98 10.64
C GLY A 228 -21.52 -8.37 10.88
N ASN A 229 -22.40 -7.68 10.19
CA ASN A 229 -23.86 -7.83 10.28
C ASN A 229 -24.32 -8.92 9.30
N THR A 230 -24.13 -10.18 9.67
CA THR A 230 -24.61 -11.36 8.90
C THR A 230 -25.28 -12.38 9.84
N ASP A 231 -26.10 -13.27 9.29
CA ASP A 231 -26.65 -14.39 10.05
C ASP A 231 -25.57 -15.44 10.29
N MET A 232 -24.90 -15.34 11.44
CA MET A 232 -23.81 -16.25 11.83
C MET A 232 -24.26 -17.71 11.90
N GLU A 233 -25.50 -18.00 12.30
CA GLU A 233 -26.04 -19.36 12.34
C GLU A 233 -26.19 -19.96 10.94
N GLU A 234 -26.67 -19.18 10.00
CA GLU A 234 -26.79 -19.58 8.60
C GLU A 234 -25.43 -19.83 7.96
N GLN A 235 -24.45 -18.94 8.19
CA GLN A 235 -23.08 -19.13 7.66
C GLN A 235 -22.42 -20.40 8.24
N LEU A 236 -22.57 -20.67 9.53
CA LEU A 236 -22.03 -21.87 10.14
C LEU A 236 -22.67 -23.16 9.58
N ARG A 237 -23.99 -23.18 9.37
CA ARG A 237 -24.65 -24.31 8.72
C ARG A 237 -24.14 -24.53 7.29
N TYR A 238 -23.98 -23.43 6.56
CA TYR A 238 -23.46 -23.46 5.20
C TYR A 238 -22.05 -24.08 5.13
N LEU A 239 -21.14 -23.62 6.01
CA LEU A 239 -19.77 -24.14 6.09
C LEU A 239 -19.75 -25.63 6.45
N ASP A 240 -20.59 -26.08 7.42
CA ASP A 240 -20.70 -27.49 7.78
C ASP A 240 -21.20 -28.32 6.59
N GLU A 241 -22.37 -27.96 6.04
CA GLU A 241 -23.07 -28.78 5.02
C GLU A 241 -22.31 -28.84 3.69
N LYS A 242 -21.58 -27.82 3.33
CA LYS A 242 -20.94 -27.71 2.00
C LYS A 242 -19.48 -28.14 1.99
N TYR A 243 -18.78 -28.01 3.12
CA TYR A 243 -17.32 -28.20 3.16
C TYR A 243 -16.83 -29.00 4.38
N LEU A 244 -17.08 -28.53 5.60
CA LEU A 244 -16.39 -29.06 6.76
C LEU A 244 -16.81 -30.48 7.11
N SER A 245 -18.07 -30.88 6.80
CA SER A 245 -18.56 -32.25 7.01
C SER A 245 -17.94 -33.29 6.09
N GLU A 246 -17.26 -32.87 5.01
CA GLU A 246 -16.54 -33.80 4.13
C GLU A 246 -15.24 -34.33 4.76
N TYR A 247 -14.69 -33.63 5.76
CA TYR A 247 -13.39 -33.92 6.36
C TYR A 247 -13.50 -34.55 7.74
N ASP A 248 -12.64 -35.53 8.00
CA ASP A 248 -12.41 -36.06 9.34
C ASP A 248 -11.20 -35.38 9.97
N ARG A 249 -11.21 -35.25 11.29
CA ARG A 249 -10.07 -34.72 12.03
C ARG A 249 -8.85 -35.61 11.87
N ILE A 250 -7.71 -35.01 11.53
CA ILE A 250 -6.41 -35.68 11.43
C ILE A 250 -5.41 -35.09 12.42
N GLU A 251 -4.33 -35.83 12.67
CA GLU A 251 -3.15 -35.27 13.33
C GLU A 251 -2.27 -34.58 12.28
N LEU A 252 -1.90 -33.35 12.53
CA LEU A 252 -1.08 -32.53 11.64
C LEU A 252 -0.12 -31.69 12.47
N ASP A 253 1.16 -31.83 12.17
CA ASP A 253 2.19 -30.93 12.70
C ASP A 253 2.38 -29.74 11.73
N SER A 254 1.88 -28.59 12.15
CA SER A 254 2.05 -27.29 11.50
C SER A 254 2.51 -26.24 12.50
N GLU A 255 3.00 -26.66 13.66
CA GLU A 255 3.37 -25.74 14.73
C GLU A 255 4.55 -24.86 14.31
N VAL A 256 4.41 -23.55 14.54
CA VAL A 256 5.47 -22.58 14.32
C VAL A 256 6.43 -22.66 15.49
N LYS A 257 7.70 -22.94 15.20
CA LYS A 257 8.72 -23.14 16.24
C LYS A 257 9.36 -21.80 16.63
N MET A 258 9.62 -21.65 17.91
CA MET A 258 10.46 -20.56 18.40
C MET A 258 11.93 -20.81 18.05
N GLN A 259 12.63 -19.73 17.69
CA GLN A 259 14.08 -19.74 17.58
C GLN A 259 14.68 -19.73 19.00
N GLU A 260 15.60 -20.63 19.27
CA GLU A 260 16.38 -20.60 20.51
C GLU A 260 17.30 -19.37 20.53
N ALA A 261 17.37 -18.71 21.69
CA ALA A 261 18.23 -17.54 21.86
C ALA A 261 19.71 -17.89 21.59
N PHE A 262 20.41 -16.99 20.95
CA PHE A 262 21.82 -17.16 20.63
C PHE A 262 22.70 -17.08 21.89
N LYS A 263 23.85 -17.72 21.86
CA LYS A 263 24.89 -17.58 22.90
C LYS A 263 25.64 -16.26 22.78
N GLU A 264 25.79 -15.77 21.55
CA GLU A 264 26.49 -14.55 21.18
C GLU A 264 25.73 -13.85 20.05
N PRO A 265 25.76 -12.52 19.95
CA PRO A 265 25.22 -11.77 18.83
C PRO A 265 25.77 -12.25 17.48
N ARG A 266 24.96 -12.24 16.44
CA ARG A 266 25.36 -12.60 15.07
C ARG A 266 25.74 -11.37 14.28
N GLU A 267 26.73 -11.50 13.40
CA GLU A 267 27.10 -10.47 12.44
C GLU A 267 26.99 -11.02 11.02
N ILE A 268 26.31 -10.28 10.16
CA ILE A 268 26.07 -10.64 8.76
C ILE A 268 26.49 -9.48 7.86
N GLU A 269 27.13 -9.83 6.75
CA GLU A 269 27.45 -8.89 5.69
C GLU A 269 26.87 -9.40 4.37
N VAL A 270 26.16 -8.52 3.63
CA VAL A 270 25.53 -8.84 2.35
C VAL A 270 25.75 -7.69 1.37
N SER A 271 25.71 -7.98 0.06
CA SER A 271 25.74 -6.94 -0.97
C SER A 271 24.36 -6.74 -1.61
N TYR A 272 24.04 -5.49 -1.98
CA TYR A 272 22.87 -5.15 -2.74
C TYR A 272 23.24 -4.39 -4.04
N PRO A 273 22.40 -4.46 -5.10
CA PRO A 273 22.74 -3.86 -6.38
C PRO A 273 22.58 -2.34 -6.37
N VAL A 274 23.54 -1.65 -6.98
CA VAL A 274 23.44 -0.25 -7.39
C VAL A 274 23.86 -0.12 -8.87
N SER A 275 23.50 1.00 -9.52
CA SER A 275 23.75 1.21 -10.94
C SER A 275 25.24 1.21 -11.29
N VAL A 276 25.59 0.82 -12.49
CA VAL A 276 26.97 0.82 -12.97
C VAL A 276 27.52 2.25 -12.97
N GLY A 277 28.66 2.46 -12.33
CA GLY A 277 29.31 3.77 -12.21
C GLY A 277 28.75 4.69 -11.12
N GLU A 278 27.77 4.23 -10.39
CA GLU A 278 27.23 4.95 -9.22
C GLU A 278 28.26 4.99 -8.08
N ASP A 279 28.37 6.16 -7.42
CA ASP A 279 29.22 6.30 -6.24
C ASP A 279 28.68 5.47 -5.08
N THR A 280 29.54 4.73 -4.42
CA THR A 280 29.22 3.86 -3.30
C THR A 280 29.41 4.51 -1.92
N GLY A 281 29.95 5.72 -1.86
CA GLY A 281 30.08 6.48 -0.62
C GLY A 281 28.74 6.84 -0.01
N ALA A 282 28.62 6.75 1.30
CA ALA A 282 27.38 7.02 2.04
C ALA A 282 26.14 6.25 1.52
N LYS A 283 26.31 4.97 1.16
CA LYS A 283 25.24 4.07 0.67
C LYS A 283 25.16 2.75 1.42
N THR A 284 26.00 2.52 2.40
CA THR A 284 25.91 1.32 3.25
C THR A 284 24.68 1.42 4.16
N TYR A 285 23.99 0.31 4.31
CA TYR A 285 22.97 0.15 5.33
C TYR A 285 23.53 -0.64 6.49
N LEU A 286 23.26 -0.17 7.71
CA LEU A 286 23.66 -0.84 8.95
C LEU A 286 22.41 -1.12 9.77
N SER A 287 22.26 -2.28 10.38
CA SER A 287 21.17 -2.52 11.32
C SER A 287 21.65 -3.25 12.57
N MET A 288 20.92 -3.00 13.68
CA MET A 288 21.02 -3.74 14.93
C MET A 288 19.64 -4.20 15.33
N ASN A 289 19.46 -5.53 15.49
CA ASN A 289 18.15 -6.16 15.56
C ASN A 289 18.09 -7.07 16.78
N PHE A 290 16.96 -7.06 17.50
CA PHE A 290 16.78 -7.76 18.76
C PHE A 290 15.45 -8.50 18.76
N VAL A 291 15.43 -9.79 19.04
CA VAL A 291 14.18 -10.50 19.28
C VAL A 291 13.63 -10.02 20.63
N ALA A 292 12.42 -9.52 20.65
CA ALA A 292 11.83 -8.83 21.79
C ALA A 292 10.41 -9.32 22.04
N GLY A 293 10.28 -10.33 22.88
CA GLY A 293 9.00 -10.80 23.36
C GLY A 293 8.41 -12.00 22.63
N ASP A 294 7.12 -12.17 22.87
CA ASP A 294 6.27 -13.25 22.39
C ASP A 294 4.93 -12.64 22.01
N ALA A 295 4.36 -13.02 20.90
CA ALA A 295 3.08 -12.51 20.41
C ALA A 295 1.89 -12.79 21.37
N LEU A 296 2.03 -13.72 22.30
CA LEU A 296 1.01 -14.05 23.29
C LEU A 296 1.09 -13.18 24.56
N ASP A 297 2.12 -12.35 24.71
CA ASP A 297 2.22 -11.34 25.77
C ASP A 297 1.75 -9.97 25.26
N ALA A 298 0.44 -9.72 25.32
CA ALA A 298 -0.15 -8.49 24.81
C ALA A 298 0.42 -7.22 25.46
N LYS A 299 0.77 -7.27 26.75
CA LYS A 299 1.35 -6.10 27.45
C LYS A 299 2.76 -5.78 26.93
N LEU A 300 3.58 -6.78 26.74
CA LEU A 300 4.92 -6.64 26.20
C LEU A 300 4.86 -6.18 24.72
N TYR A 301 3.93 -6.74 23.95
CA TYR A 301 3.69 -6.41 22.55
C TYR A 301 3.40 -4.92 22.38
N GLU A 302 2.41 -4.39 23.11
CA GLU A 302 2.08 -2.95 23.09
C GLU A 302 3.19 -2.08 23.71
N ALA A 303 3.87 -2.56 24.75
CA ALA A 303 4.95 -1.81 25.38
C ALA A 303 6.14 -1.57 24.43
N PHE A 304 6.43 -2.52 23.53
CA PHE A 304 7.48 -2.34 22.51
C PHE A 304 7.07 -1.40 21.40
N ASP A 305 5.79 -1.29 21.03
CA ASP A 305 5.31 -0.25 20.12
C ASP A 305 5.49 1.15 20.73
N VAL A 306 5.22 1.28 22.03
CA VAL A 306 5.50 2.53 22.78
C VAL A 306 7.00 2.85 22.86
N LEU A 307 7.84 1.82 23.07
CA LEU A 307 9.31 2.00 23.09
C LEU A 307 9.86 2.35 21.71
N ASP A 308 9.31 1.80 20.63
CA ASP A 308 9.67 2.19 19.27
C ASP A 308 9.47 3.70 19.10
N TYR A 309 8.28 4.18 19.42
CA TYR A 309 8.01 5.61 19.33
C TYR A 309 9.01 6.43 20.17
N ALA A 310 9.18 6.07 21.44
CA ALA A 310 10.00 6.86 22.36
C ALA A 310 11.50 6.85 22.05
N LEU A 311 12.03 5.76 21.50
CA LEU A 311 13.46 5.57 21.24
C LEU A 311 13.89 5.89 19.82
N LEU A 312 13.01 5.67 18.81
CA LEU A 312 13.40 5.65 17.41
C LEU A 312 12.48 6.48 16.49
N SER A 313 11.16 6.27 16.54
CA SER A 313 10.25 6.81 15.51
C SER A 313 9.80 8.24 15.73
N ALA A 314 9.79 8.74 16.97
CA ALA A 314 9.42 10.12 17.25
C ALA A 314 10.47 11.12 16.69
N PRO A 315 10.04 12.30 16.18
CA PRO A 315 10.97 13.35 15.79
C PRO A 315 11.93 13.71 16.93
N GLY A 316 13.23 13.60 16.67
CA GLY A 316 14.26 13.81 17.68
C GLY A 316 14.36 12.73 18.77
N ALA A 317 13.83 11.54 18.52
CA ALA A 317 14.02 10.37 19.39
C ALA A 317 15.51 10.10 19.64
N PRO A 318 15.88 9.64 20.84
CA PRO A 318 17.27 9.61 21.29
C PRO A 318 18.19 8.77 20.39
N LEU A 319 17.78 7.59 19.93
CA LEU A 319 18.57 6.77 19.01
C LEU A 319 18.74 7.45 17.65
N ARG A 320 17.62 7.89 17.06
CA ARG A 320 17.63 8.56 15.75
C ARG A 320 18.53 9.80 15.80
N GLN A 321 18.34 10.67 16.77
CA GLN A 321 19.10 11.93 16.86
C GLN A 321 20.58 11.68 17.11
N ALA A 322 20.93 10.74 17.99
CA ALA A 322 22.33 10.44 18.28
C ALA A 322 23.08 9.88 17.05
N ILE A 323 22.42 9.04 16.25
CA ILE A 323 22.99 8.46 15.01
C ILE A 323 23.24 9.56 13.97
N ILE A 324 22.27 10.46 13.77
CA ILE A 324 22.39 11.59 12.83
C ILE A 324 23.47 12.58 13.30
N ASP A 325 23.48 12.94 14.58
CA ASP A 325 24.45 13.87 15.16
C ASP A 325 25.92 13.35 15.11
N ALA A 326 26.09 12.04 15.22
CA ALA A 326 27.40 11.40 15.06
C ALA A 326 27.83 11.27 13.59
N GLY A 327 26.97 11.60 12.63
CA GLY A 327 27.25 11.45 11.20
C GLY A 327 27.45 10.01 10.77
N ILE A 328 26.79 9.05 11.45
CA ILE A 328 26.88 7.62 11.11
C ILE A 328 26.09 7.31 9.84
N GLY A 329 24.98 7.99 9.62
CA GLY A 329 24.16 7.89 8.41
C GLY A 329 23.30 9.10 8.19
N ASN A 330 22.55 9.10 7.09
CA ASN A 330 21.74 10.23 6.65
C ASN A 330 20.27 10.08 7.02
N ASP A 331 19.82 8.84 7.26
CA ASP A 331 18.45 8.51 7.66
C ASP A 331 18.48 7.31 8.61
N VAL A 332 17.47 7.25 9.50
CA VAL A 332 17.29 6.16 10.47
C VAL A 332 15.87 5.68 10.40
N SER A 333 15.70 4.37 10.24
CA SER A 333 14.41 3.68 10.18
C SER A 333 14.44 2.42 11.06
N GLY A 334 13.45 1.57 10.94
CA GLY A 334 13.29 0.37 11.74
C GLY A 334 12.02 0.44 12.57
N GLY A 335 12.06 -0.15 13.75
CA GLY A 335 10.97 -0.18 14.70
C GLY A 335 10.62 -1.58 15.18
N TYR A 336 9.48 -1.72 15.83
CA TYR A 336 8.99 -3.00 16.35
C TYR A 336 8.19 -3.75 15.27
N GLN A 337 8.68 -4.94 14.90
CA GLN A 337 8.08 -5.78 13.87
C GLN A 337 7.26 -6.89 14.53
N THR A 338 5.98 -6.93 14.18
CA THR A 338 4.93 -7.79 14.76
C THR A 338 4.42 -8.82 13.74
N ALA A 339 3.24 -9.39 13.95
CA ALA A 339 2.57 -10.38 13.10
C ALA A 339 3.32 -11.71 12.95
N MET A 340 4.14 -12.06 13.92
CA MET A 340 4.93 -13.28 14.01
C MET A 340 5.06 -13.76 15.48
N LEU A 341 5.43 -15.03 15.68
CA LEU A 341 5.46 -15.63 17.02
C LEU A 341 6.45 -14.93 17.97
N GLN A 342 7.61 -14.58 17.47
CA GLN A 342 8.66 -13.85 18.20
C GLN A 342 8.92 -12.52 17.51
N PRO A 343 8.23 -11.43 17.92
CA PRO A 343 8.49 -10.10 17.39
C PRO A 343 9.94 -9.64 17.61
N TYR A 344 10.40 -8.68 16.80
CA TYR A 344 11.74 -8.12 16.95
C TYR A 344 11.75 -6.60 16.83
N PHE A 345 12.71 -5.97 17.50
CA PHE A 345 12.99 -4.54 17.40
C PHE A 345 14.21 -4.31 16.54
N SER A 346 14.13 -3.40 15.58
CA SER A 346 15.18 -3.12 14.59
C SER A 346 15.55 -1.64 14.57
N ILE A 347 16.84 -1.34 14.49
CA ILE A 347 17.38 -0.01 14.27
C ILE A 347 18.17 -0.06 12.98
N ILE A 348 17.71 0.62 11.93
CA ILE A 348 18.29 0.60 10.60
C ILE A 348 18.81 1.99 10.25
N VAL A 349 20.07 2.07 9.84
CA VAL A 349 20.73 3.30 9.39
C VAL A 349 20.96 3.22 7.89
N LYS A 350 20.56 4.25 7.17
CA LYS A 350 20.75 4.39 5.72
C LYS A 350 21.75 5.49 5.41
N GLY A 351 22.44 5.35 4.30
CA GLY A 351 23.42 6.36 3.89
C GLY A 351 24.66 6.40 4.75
N SER A 352 25.14 5.24 5.18
CA SER A 352 26.35 5.06 5.98
C SER A 352 27.53 4.57 5.14
N ASP A 353 28.65 4.29 5.80
CA ASP A 353 29.87 3.67 5.25
C ASP A 353 30.22 2.43 6.08
N PRO A 354 30.92 1.41 5.49
CA PRO A 354 31.22 0.15 6.19
C PRO A 354 32.05 0.34 7.45
N GLU A 355 32.95 1.33 7.46
CA GLU A 355 33.86 1.65 8.58
C GLU A 355 33.09 2.16 9.80
N LYS A 356 31.86 2.65 9.62
CA LYS A 356 31.00 3.16 10.69
C LYS A 356 30.30 2.05 11.50
N LYS A 357 30.36 0.79 11.07
CA LYS A 357 29.63 -0.32 11.72
C LYS A 357 29.92 -0.41 13.21
N GLN A 358 31.21 -0.37 13.59
CA GLN A 358 31.60 -0.49 15.01
C GLN A 358 31.13 0.72 15.83
N GLU A 359 31.31 1.93 15.30
CA GLU A 359 30.86 3.17 15.93
C GLU A 359 29.33 3.18 16.13
N PHE A 360 28.57 2.68 15.15
CA PHE A 360 27.12 2.50 15.22
C PHE A 360 26.70 1.60 16.40
N VAL A 361 27.29 0.39 16.49
CA VAL A 361 26.97 -0.57 17.55
C VAL A 361 27.29 0.00 18.94
N GLU A 362 28.44 0.67 19.10
CA GLU A 362 28.85 1.29 20.37
C GLU A 362 27.93 2.46 20.74
N LEU A 363 27.55 3.29 19.75
CA LEU A 363 26.62 4.41 19.96
C LEU A 363 25.24 3.92 20.41
N VAL A 364 24.64 2.94 19.71
CA VAL A 364 23.33 2.38 20.07
C VAL A 364 23.34 1.86 21.51
N ARG A 365 24.33 1.05 21.87
CA ARG A 365 24.45 0.51 23.24
C ARG A 365 24.61 1.63 24.28
N ARG A 366 25.40 2.65 23.98
CA ARG A 366 25.59 3.81 24.88
C ARG A 366 24.26 4.56 25.09
N VAL A 367 23.53 4.89 24.02
CA VAL A 367 22.25 5.62 24.11
C VAL A 367 21.21 4.80 24.87
N LEU A 368 21.07 3.52 24.57
CA LEU A 368 20.15 2.63 25.30
C LEU A 368 20.51 2.55 26.80
N THR A 369 21.80 2.53 27.15
CA THR A 369 22.25 2.56 28.54
C THR A 369 21.90 3.87 29.23
N GLU A 370 22.16 5.00 28.57
CA GLU A 370 21.85 6.33 29.08
C GLU A 370 20.35 6.51 29.34
N GLU A 371 19.48 6.08 28.39
CA GLU A 371 18.03 6.18 28.54
C GLU A 371 17.50 5.22 29.64
N ALA A 372 18.06 4.01 29.73
CA ALA A 372 17.69 3.07 30.78
C ALA A 372 18.14 3.49 32.21
N GLU A 373 19.17 4.32 32.33
CA GLU A 373 19.66 4.87 33.61
C GLU A 373 19.00 6.20 33.98
N LYS A 374 18.80 7.08 33.02
CA LYS A 374 18.21 8.42 33.18
C LYS A 374 16.72 8.37 33.39
N GLY A 375 16.05 7.37 32.80
CA GLY A 375 14.61 7.28 32.66
C GLY A 375 14.09 7.94 31.37
N LEU A 376 13.10 7.32 30.77
CA LEU A 376 12.42 7.84 29.59
C LEU A 376 11.51 9.02 29.94
N ASP A 377 11.36 9.94 28.99
CA ASP A 377 10.49 11.10 29.16
C ASP A 377 9.01 10.68 29.26
N SER A 378 8.37 11.04 30.37
CA SER A 378 6.98 10.65 30.66
C SER A 378 5.97 11.21 29.66
N ASP A 379 6.19 12.43 29.16
CA ASP A 379 5.30 13.05 28.19
C ASP A 379 5.41 12.37 26.81
N THR A 380 6.60 11.92 26.43
CA THR A 380 6.83 11.14 25.21
C THR A 380 6.15 9.76 25.29
N LEU A 381 6.28 9.06 26.42
CA LEU A 381 5.59 7.77 26.62
C LEU A 381 4.06 7.95 26.60
N MET A 382 3.55 9.00 27.24
CA MET A 382 2.12 9.32 27.23
C MET A 382 1.62 9.68 25.80
N ALA A 383 2.42 10.42 25.04
CA ALA A 383 2.12 10.76 23.66
C ALA A 383 2.02 9.52 22.76
N ALA A 384 2.93 8.56 22.92
CA ALA A 384 2.86 7.26 22.22
C ALA A 384 1.56 6.53 22.53
N LEU A 385 1.24 6.38 23.82
CA LEU A 385 0.02 5.69 24.28
C LEU A 385 -1.26 6.38 23.81
N ASN A 386 -1.32 7.72 23.85
CA ASN A 386 -2.47 8.47 23.35
C ASN A 386 -2.61 8.36 21.83
N SER A 387 -1.51 8.34 21.09
CA SER A 387 -1.53 8.13 19.64
C SER A 387 -2.05 6.74 19.27
N ALA A 388 -1.61 5.69 19.97
CA ALA A 388 -2.10 4.33 19.79
C ALA A 388 -3.59 4.25 20.12
N GLU A 389 -4.02 4.78 21.28
CA GLU A 389 -5.44 4.83 21.67
C GLU A 389 -6.30 5.58 20.65
N PHE A 390 -5.81 6.72 20.12
CA PHE A 390 -6.54 7.50 19.11
C PHE A 390 -6.77 6.69 17.83
N LYS A 391 -5.71 6.06 17.29
CA LYS A 391 -5.80 5.21 16.09
C LYS A 391 -6.79 4.06 16.29
N TYR A 392 -6.71 3.41 17.44
CA TYR A 392 -7.59 2.29 17.78
C TYR A 392 -9.07 2.71 17.87
N ARG A 393 -9.37 3.86 18.50
CA ARG A 393 -10.72 4.42 18.60
C ARG A 393 -11.26 4.95 17.28
N GLU A 394 -10.44 5.56 16.47
CA GLU A 394 -10.80 6.06 15.14
C GLU A 394 -11.16 4.91 14.20
N ALA A 395 -10.36 3.84 14.23
CA ALA A 395 -10.50 2.66 13.38
C ALA A 395 -10.69 2.99 11.89
N ASP A 396 -9.96 4.00 11.41
CA ASP A 396 -9.90 4.37 9.99
C ASP A 396 -8.66 3.74 9.36
N PHE A 397 -8.88 2.70 8.57
CA PHE A 397 -7.83 1.92 7.89
C PHE A 397 -7.78 2.22 6.38
N GLY A 398 -8.25 3.39 5.96
CA GLY A 398 -8.24 3.85 4.59
C GLY A 398 -9.11 2.99 3.68
N SER A 399 -8.51 2.31 2.72
CA SER A 399 -9.22 1.44 1.76
C SER A 399 -9.50 0.03 2.30
N TYR A 400 -8.92 -0.35 3.43
CA TYR A 400 -9.13 -1.69 3.99
C TYR A 400 -10.41 -1.74 4.82
N PRO A 401 -11.26 -2.78 4.66
CA PRO A 401 -12.39 -3.02 5.54
C PRO A 401 -11.94 -3.14 7.00
N LYS A 402 -12.61 -2.43 7.90
CA LYS A 402 -12.28 -2.47 9.33
C LYS A 402 -12.28 -3.89 9.91
N GLY A 403 -13.28 -4.70 9.55
CA GLY A 403 -13.34 -6.10 9.97
C GLY A 403 -12.18 -6.96 9.47
N LEU A 404 -11.58 -6.61 8.31
CA LEU A 404 -10.38 -7.30 7.83
C LEU A 404 -9.17 -7.01 8.72
N ILE A 405 -8.94 -5.75 9.07
CA ILE A 405 -7.80 -5.39 9.92
C ILE A 405 -7.93 -6.03 11.31
N TYR A 406 -9.13 -6.02 11.89
CA TYR A 406 -9.38 -6.76 13.13
C TYR A 406 -9.13 -8.26 12.96
N GLY A 407 -9.57 -8.85 11.85
CA GLY A 407 -9.36 -10.25 11.55
C GLY A 407 -7.88 -10.63 11.36
N LEU A 408 -7.08 -9.76 10.74
CA LEU A 408 -5.63 -9.97 10.61
C LEU A 408 -4.93 -9.83 11.97
N GLY A 409 -5.30 -8.83 12.79
CA GLY A 409 -4.79 -8.69 14.15
C GLY A 409 -5.10 -9.90 15.05
N ILE A 410 -6.27 -10.53 14.87
CA ILE A 410 -6.59 -11.80 15.54
C ILE A 410 -5.56 -12.89 15.24
N LEU A 411 -5.07 -12.98 14.01
CA LEU A 411 -4.09 -14.01 13.61
C LEU A 411 -2.73 -13.85 14.28
N ASP A 412 -2.39 -12.68 14.80
CA ASP A 412 -1.12 -12.44 15.48
C ASP A 412 -1.00 -13.21 16.80
N SER A 413 -2.12 -13.69 17.34
CA SER A 413 -2.14 -14.62 18.48
C SER A 413 -2.80 -15.97 18.15
N TRP A 414 -3.89 -15.97 17.37
CA TRP A 414 -4.74 -17.13 17.17
C TRP A 414 -4.05 -18.33 16.54
N ILE A 415 -3.11 -18.10 15.63
CA ILE A 415 -2.35 -19.21 15.01
C ILE A 415 -1.39 -19.89 15.99
N TYR A 416 -1.07 -19.27 17.14
CA TYR A 416 -0.21 -19.80 18.17
C TYR A 416 -1.00 -20.31 19.38
N ASP A 417 -2.14 -19.66 19.71
CA ASP A 417 -3.11 -20.12 20.71
C ASP A 417 -4.53 -20.18 20.12
N LYS A 418 -5.01 -21.38 19.86
CA LYS A 418 -6.34 -21.62 19.27
C LYS A 418 -7.52 -21.28 20.18
N GLU A 419 -7.30 -21.05 21.48
CA GLU A 419 -8.37 -20.84 22.46
C GLU A 419 -8.63 -19.37 22.77
N ASP A 420 -7.66 -18.46 22.53
CA ASP A 420 -7.84 -17.03 22.72
C ASP A 420 -7.48 -16.18 21.48
N PRO A 421 -8.31 -16.20 20.41
CA PRO A 421 -8.06 -15.39 19.21
C PRO A 421 -8.22 -13.89 19.43
N PHE A 422 -8.93 -13.46 20.50
CA PHE A 422 -9.28 -12.05 20.68
C PHE A 422 -8.29 -11.26 21.54
N LEU A 423 -7.10 -11.80 21.77
CA LEU A 423 -6.08 -11.19 22.61
C LEU A 423 -5.77 -9.74 22.16
N HIS A 424 -5.46 -9.56 20.87
CA HIS A 424 -5.13 -8.28 20.26
C HIS A 424 -6.36 -7.43 19.81
N LEU A 425 -7.57 -7.78 20.27
CA LEU A 425 -8.76 -6.91 20.16
C LEU A 425 -9.15 -6.26 21.50
N LYS A 426 -8.28 -6.31 22.49
CA LYS A 426 -8.50 -5.78 23.85
C LYS A 426 -7.41 -4.77 24.23
N GLU A 427 -6.97 -3.97 23.28
CA GLU A 427 -5.81 -3.09 23.41
C GLU A 427 -6.05 -1.95 24.41
N LEU A 428 -7.28 -1.37 24.45
CA LEU A 428 -7.57 -0.24 25.35
C LEU A 428 -7.27 -0.55 26.82
N ALA A 429 -7.55 -1.76 27.27
CA ALA A 429 -7.26 -2.17 28.64
C ALA A 429 -5.74 -2.27 28.90
N VAL A 430 -4.98 -2.76 27.90
CA VAL A 430 -3.52 -2.86 27.93
C VAL A 430 -2.90 -1.48 27.93
N LEU A 431 -3.35 -0.57 27.07
CA LEU A 431 -2.88 0.81 27.01
C LEU A 431 -3.12 1.55 28.35
N GLU A 432 -4.29 1.36 28.97
CA GLU A 432 -4.59 1.92 30.30
C GLU A 432 -3.71 1.33 31.41
N GLU A 433 -3.29 0.07 31.29
CA GLU A 433 -2.31 -0.53 32.19
C GLU A 433 -0.92 0.06 31.98
N LEU A 434 -0.48 0.22 30.72
CA LEU A 434 0.82 0.80 30.38
C LEU A 434 0.93 2.27 30.81
N LYS A 435 -0.17 3.05 30.76
CA LYS A 435 -0.18 4.43 31.30
C LYS A 435 0.18 4.49 32.78
N LYS A 436 -0.18 3.45 33.55
CA LYS A 436 0.16 3.37 34.98
C LYS A 436 1.62 2.97 35.22
N GLU A 437 2.25 2.36 34.23
CA GLU A 437 3.66 1.98 34.29
C GLU A 437 4.63 3.17 34.04
N ILE A 438 4.13 4.30 33.53
CA ILE A 438 4.96 5.49 33.32
C ILE A 438 5.56 5.96 34.65
N GLY A 439 6.87 6.10 34.68
CA GLY A 439 7.63 6.51 35.87
C GLY A 439 7.83 5.44 36.94
N THR A 440 7.41 4.18 36.67
CA THR A 440 7.68 3.05 37.58
C THR A 440 9.04 2.38 37.36
N GLY A 441 9.68 2.64 36.22
CA GLY A 441 10.90 1.94 35.76
C GLY A 441 10.61 0.72 34.87
N TYR A 442 9.35 0.47 34.53
CA TYR A 442 8.95 -0.67 33.70
C TYR A 442 9.59 -0.63 32.30
N PHE A 443 9.46 0.50 31.60
CA PHE A 443 10.00 0.63 30.25
C PHE A 443 11.53 0.58 30.23
N GLU A 444 12.18 1.14 31.24
CA GLU A 444 13.65 1.08 31.40
C GLU A 444 14.13 -0.36 31.65
N GLU A 445 13.36 -1.16 32.36
CA GLU A 445 13.68 -2.58 32.58
C GLU A 445 13.51 -3.39 31.28
N LEU A 446 12.54 -3.05 30.43
CA LEU A 446 12.41 -3.66 29.09
C LEU A 446 13.65 -3.36 28.23
N ILE A 447 14.15 -2.12 28.22
CA ILE A 447 15.39 -1.77 27.51
C ILE A 447 16.56 -2.62 28.01
N LYS A 448 16.71 -2.76 29.34
CA LYS A 448 17.78 -3.59 29.93
C LYS A 448 17.67 -5.04 29.55
N THR A 449 16.47 -5.59 29.64
CA THR A 449 16.23 -7.03 29.44
C THR A 449 16.33 -7.43 27.98
N TYR A 450 15.64 -6.71 27.09
CA TYR A 450 15.43 -7.13 25.72
C TYR A 450 16.38 -6.46 24.71
N LEU A 451 17.01 -5.32 25.03
CA LEU A 451 17.93 -4.64 24.12
C LEU A 451 19.39 -4.69 24.61
N LEU A 452 19.67 -4.41 25.88
CA LEU A 452 21.05 -4.35 26.37
C LEU A 452 21.64 -5.72 26.74
N ASN A 453 20.87 -6.55 27.45
CA ASN A 453 21.31 -7.86 27.97
C ASN A 453 20.89 -9.03 27.07
N ASN A 454 20.27 -8.75 25.94
CA ASN A 454 19.77 -9.77 25.02
C ASN A 454 20.89 -10.22 24.06
N THR A 455 21.21 -11.52 24.10
CA THR A 455 22.14 -12.15 23.15
C THR A 455 21.47 -12.62 21.86
N HIS A 456 20.11 -12.69 21.84
CA HIS A 456 19.34 -13.01 20.63
C HIS A 456 19.19 -11.75 19.80
N CYS A 457 20.31 -11.32 19.24
CA CYS A 457 20.40 -10.13 18.41
C CYS A 457 21.35 -10.35 17.23
N SER A 458 21.21 -9.49 16.22
CA SER A 458 22.09 -9.49 15.05
C SER A 458 22.50 -8.09 14.66
N VAL A 459 23.67 -7.98 14.01
CA VAL A 459 24.12 -6.78 13.30
C VAL A 459 24.25 -7.15 11.84
N VAL A 460 23.51 -6.42 10.98
CA VAL A 460 23.56 -6.65 9.54
C VAL A 460 24.17 -5.42 8.86
N CYS A 461 25.09 -5.68 7.92
CA CYS A 461 25.74 -4.67 7.09
C CYS A 461 25.45 -4.98 5.62
N ALA A 462 24.68 -4.13 4.94
CA ALA A 462 24.41 -4.27 3.51
C ALA A 462 25.23 -3.27 2.71
N LEU A 463 26.08 -3.78 1.82
CA LEU A 463 27.07 -3.02 1.06
C LEU A 463 26.57 -2.77 -0.36
N PRO A 464 26.63 -1.52 -0.86
CA PRO A 464 26.33 -1.22 -2.25
C PRO A 464 27.37 -1.87 -3.18
N LYS A 465 26.92 -2.57 -4.20
CA LYS A 465 27.80 -3.17 -5.21
C LYS A 465 27.37 -2.76 -6.62
N PRO A 466 28.14 -1.88 -7.30
CA PRO A 466 27.87 -1.49 -8.67
C PRO A 466 27.83 -2.68 -9.63
N GLY A 467 26.79 -2.76 -10.46
CA GLY A 467 26.64 -3.80 -11.48
C GLY A 467 26.28 -5.19 -10.97
N LEU A 468 25.97 -5.37 -9.67
CA LEU A 468 25.63 -6.68 -9.11
C LEU A 468 24.45 -7.33 -9.83
N ALA A 469 23.41 -6.56 -10.18
CA ALA A 469 22.26 -7.09 -10.92
C ALA A 469 22.67 -7.73 -12.25
N GLY A 470 23.53 -7.04 -13.03
CA GLY A 470 24.07 -7.58 -14.28
C GLY A 470 24.97 -8.83 -14.07
N GLU A 471 25.81 -8.82 -13.02
CA GLU A 471 26.61 -10.00 -12.68
C GLU A 471 25.74 -11.22 -12.34
N GLU A 472 24.62 -11.02 -11.62
CA GLU A 472 23.71 -12.11 -11.27
C GLU A 472 22.93 -12.61 -12.50
N GLU A 473 22.53 -11.72 -13.40
CA GLU A 473 21.91 -12.09 -14.68
C GLU A 473 22.87 -12.86 -15.57
N GLU A 474 24.13 -12.43 -15.69
CA GLU A 474 25.16 -13.15 -16.44
C GLU A 474 25.45 -14.55 -15.86
N LYS A 475 25.52 -14.65 -14.53
CA LYS A 475 25.69 -15.93 -13.84
C LYS A 475 24.52 -16.87 -14.12
N LEU A 476 23.29 -16.35 -14.08
CA LEU A 476 22.08 -17.12 -14.39
C LEU A 476 22.09 -17.56 -15.87
N ALA A 477 22.35 -16.65 -16.80
CA ALA A 477 22.43 -16.96 -18.22
C ALA A 477 23.49 -18.02 -18.52
N LYS A 478 24.67 -17.93 -17.89
CA LYS A 478 25.74 -18.94 -18.00
C LYS A 478 25.30 -20.30 -17.44
N LYS A 479 24.70 -20.33 -16.24
CA LYS A 479 24.14 -21.56 -15.63
C LYS A 479 23.11 -22.22 -16.56
N LEU A 480 22.24 -21.43 -17.17
CA LEU A 480 21.21 -21.92 -18.09
C LEU A 480 21.82 -22.41 -19.42
N ALA A 481 22.80 -21.72 -19.97
CA ALA A 481 23.56 -22.16 -21.16
C ALA A 481 24.29 -23.46 -20.90
N GLU A 482 24.99 -23.63 -19.77
CA GLU A 482 25.64 -24.85 -19.35
C GLU A 482 24.63 -26.00 -19.19
N LYS A 483 23.46 -25.71 -18.56
CA LYS A 483 22.36 -26.67 -18.44
C LYS A 483 21.87 -27.11 -19.82
N LYS A 484 21.56 -26.16 -20.71
CA LYS A 484 21.15 -26.45 -22.09
C LYS A 484 22.17 -27.29 -22.83
N ALA A 485 23.46 -26.95 -22.74
CA ALA A 485 24.56 -27.71 -23.36
C ALA A 485 24.70 -29.15 -22.84
N SER A 486 24.25 -29.44 -21.62
CA SER A 486 24.22 -30.77 -21.02
C SER A 486 23.01 -31.62 -21.40
N MET A 487 22.00 -31.02 -22.01
CA MET A 487 20.73 -31.68 -22.40
C MET A 487 20.92 -32.49 -23.70
N SER A 488 20.16 -33.58 -23.78
CA SER A 488 20.03 -34.28 -25.07
C SER A 488 19.08 -33.50 -26.00
N PRO A 489 19.16 -33.74 -27.33
CA PRO A 489 18.19 -33.14 -28.26
C PRO A 489 16.72 -33.40 -27.86
N GLU A 490 16.44 -34.60 -27.35
CA GLU A 490 15.09 -34.98 -26.92
C GLU A 490 14.61 -34.15 -25.70
N GLN A 491 15.51 -33.80 -24.77
CA GLN A 491 15.20 -32.96 -23.62
C GLN A 491 14.93 -31.52 -24.06
N ILE A 492 15.71 -31.03 -25.04
CA ILE A 492 15.49 -29.69 -25.64
C ILE A 492 14.10 -29.64 -26.33
N ASP A 493 13.80 -30.65 -27.17
CA ASP A 493 12.52 -30.77 -27.85
C ASP A 493 11.34 -30.86 -26.85
N GLN A 494 11.54 -31.52 -25.70
CA GLN A 494 10.54 -31.57 -24.63
C GLN A 494 10.27 -30.19 -24.02
N ILE A 495 11.28 -29.35 -23.79
CA ILE A 495 11.08 -27.98 -23.28
C ILE A 495 10.35 -27.13 -24.32
N VAL A 496 10.75 -27.18 -25.58
CA VAL A 496 10.08 -26.44 -26.65
C VAL A 496 8.62 -26.87 -26.76
N ALA A 497 8.34 -28.17 -26.70
CA ALA A 497 6.97 -28.69 -26.72
C ALA A 497 6.17 -28.26 -25.48
N ALA A 498 6.79 -28.27 -24.28
CA ALA A 498 6.14 -27.82 -23.04
C ALA A 498 5.84 -26.31 -23.06
N THR A 499 6.77 -25.49 -23.60
CA THR A 499 6.56 -24.06 -23.82
C THR A 499 5.39 -23.80 -24.77
N ALA A 500 5.33 -24.53 -25.88
CA ALA A 500 4.22 -24.41 -26.84
C ALA A 500 2.88 -24.86 -26.25
N HIS A 501 2.87 -25.96 -25.49
CA HIS A 501 1.69 -26.46 -24.79
C HIS A 501 1.18 -25.50 -23.71
N LEU A 502 2.07 -24.93 -22.89
CA LEU A 502 1.70 -23.94 -21.89
C LEU A 502 1.09 -22.70 -22.54
N LYS A 503 1.66 -22.25 -23.66
CA LYS A 503 1.11 -21.14 -24.43
C LYS A 503 -0.29 -21.45 -24.97
N GLU A 504 -0.49 -22.64 -25.53
CA GLU A 504 -1.81 -23.11 -25.99
C GLU A 504 -2.81 -23.15 -24.82
N TYR A 505 -2.39 -23.64 -23.65
CA TYR A 505 -3.21 -23.61 -22.45
C TYR A 505 -3.59 -22.17 -22.08
N GLN A 506 -2.64 -21.22 -22.06
CA GLN A 506 -2.90 -19.82 -21.74
C GLN A 506 -3.81 -19.13 -22.77
N ASP A 507 -3.64 -19.43 -24.07
CA ASP A 507 -4.43 -18.84 -25.16
C ASP A 507 -5.85 -19.43 -25.28
N THR A 508 -6.09 -20.63 -24.74
CA THR A 508 -7.41 -21.28 -24.77
C THR A 508 -8.29 -20.66 -23.69
N PRO A 509 -9.39 -19.96 -24.02
CA PRO A 509 -10.28 -19.38 -23.02
C PRO A 509 -11.06 -20.48 -22.28
N SER A 510 -11.54 -20.17 -21.08
CA SER A 510 -12.53 -21.00 -20.38
C SER A 510 -13.80 -21.11 -21.22
N THR A 511 -14.44 -22.26 -21.18
CA THR A 511 -15.70 -22.50 -21.89
C THR A 511 -16.85 -21.72 -21.25
N GLN A 512 -17.91 -21.46 -22.02
CA GLN A 512 -19.10 -20.78 -21.49
C GLN A 512 -19.72 -21.55 -20.31
N GLU A 513 -19.72 -22.90 -20.37
CA GLU A 513 -20.21 -23.73 -19.26
C GLU A 513 -19.38 -23.54 -17.98
N GLU A 514 -18.05 -23.44 -18.08
CA GLU A 514 -17.15 -23.19 -16.95
C GLU A 514 -17.38 -21.79 -16.38
N LEU A 515 -17.48 -20.77 -17.21
CA LEU A 515 -17.74 -19.38 -16.79
C LEU A 515 -19.13 -19.23 -16.12
N GLU A 516 -20.13 -20.00 -16.56
CA GLU A 516 -21.48 -19.98 -15.97
C GLU A 516 -21.55 -20.61 -14.57
N THR A 517 -20.53 -21.38 -14.15
CA THR A 517 -20.46 -21.91 -12.78
C THR A 517 -20.26 -20.81 -11.75
N ILE A 518 -19.58 -19.72 -12.10
CA ILE A 518 -19.34 -18.60 -11.19
C ILE A 518 -20.67 -17.89 -10.88
N PRO A 519 -21.06 -17.78 -9.60
CA PRO A 519 -22.28 -17.10 -9.23
C PRO A 519 -22.21 -15.60 -9.59
N LEU A 520 -23.29 -15.07 -10.13
CA LEU A 520 -23.37 -13.68 -10.58
C LEU A 520 -24.66 -13.04 -10.08
N LEU A 521 -24.56 -11.84 -9.53
CA LEU A 521 -25.72 -10.99 -9.25
C LEU A 521 -26.40 -10.52 -10.55
N SER A 522 -27.62 -10.03 -10.46
CA SER A 522 -28.30 -9.39 -11.57
C SER A 522 -28.22 -7.87 -11.47
N ARG A 523 -28.37 -7.17 -12.61
CA ARG A 523 -28.45 -5.67 -12.58
C ARG A 523 -29.59 -5.15 -11.68
N ARG A 524 -30.59 -5.98 -11.35
CA ARG A 524 -31.72 -5.61 -10.47
C ARG A 524 -31.30 -5.54 -9.00
N ASP A 525 -30.21 -6.23 -8.64
CA ASP A 525 -29.68 -6.28 -7.28
C ASP A 525 -28.78 -5.06 -6.99
N LEU A 526 -28.48 -4.25 -8.03
CA LEU A 526 -27.63 -3.08 -7.92
C LEU A 526 -28.41 -1.85 -7.45
N ASN A 527 -27.78 -1.05 -6.59
CA ASN A 527 -28.33 0.23 -6.21
C ASN A 527 -28.41 1.16 -7.43
N LYS A 528 -29.55 1.77 -7.67
CA LYS A 528 -29.76 2.70 -8.79
C LYS A 528 -29.26 4.11 -8.51
N ASN A 529 -29.16 4.48 -7.26
CA ASN A 529 -28.79 5.83 -6.85
C ASN A 529 -27.32 5.91 -6.46
N THR A 530 -26.64 6.97 -6.85
CA THR A 530 -25.31 7.28 -6.36
C THR A 530 -25.37 7.74 -4.90
N LYS A 531 -24.21 7.71 -4.22
CA LYS A 531 -24.12 8.22 -2.84
C LYS A 531 -24.32 9.72 -2.81
N GLU A 532 -25.12 10.20 -1.87
CA GLU A 532 -25.40 11.62 -1.69
C GLU A 532 -24.13 12.40 -1.33
N ILE A 533 -24.01 13.60 -1.91
CA ILE A 533 -23.03 14.60 -1.48
C ILE A 533 -23.70 15.39 -0.36
N THR A 534 -23.17 15.28 0.85
CA THR A 534 -23.76 15.86 2.05
C THR A 534 -23.07 17.14 2.51
N GLY A 535 -21.95 17.51 1.89
CA GLY A 535 -21.20 18.72 2.20
C GLY A 535 -21.95 20.01 1.86
N VAL A 536 -22.06 20.90 2.83
CA VAL A 536 -22.73 22.19 2.69
C VAL A 536 -21.71 23.32 2.82
N ILE A 537 -21.81 24.33 1.94
CA ILE A 537 -20.95 25.50 2.01
C ILE A 537 -21.60 26.54 2.92
N HIS A 538 -20.89 26.96 3.96
CA HIS A 538 -21.21 28.10 4.80
C HIS A 538 -20.25 29.24 4.52
N LEU A 539 -20.70 30.48 4.70
CA LEU A 539 -19.83 31.65 4.67
C LEU A 539 -19.71 32.19 6.11
N GLU A 540 -18.55 31.98 6.72
CA GLU A 540 -18.24 32.47 8.04
C GLU A 540 -17.25 33.64 7.93
N GLN A 541 -17.67 34.82 8.36
CA GLN A 541 -16.87 36.06 8.16
C GLN A 541 -16.39 36.28 6.71
N GLY A 542 -17.13 35.76 5.73
CA GLY A 542 -16.80 35.85 4.30
C GLY A 542 -15.83 34.77 3.79
N ILE A 543 -15.39 33.84 4.64
CA ILE A 543 -14.57 32.68 4.28
C ILE A 543 -15.47 31.50 3.97
N PRO A 544 -15.26 30.76 2.86
CA PRO A 544 -15.98 29.52 2.58
C PRO A 544 -15.59 28.43 3.57
N VAL A 545 -16.58 27.79 4.18
CA VAL A 545 -16.44 26.62 5.04
C VAL A 545 -17.26 25.48 4.44
N VAL A 546 -16.59 24.43 4.00
CA VAL A 546 -17.25 23.18 3.57
C VAL A 546 -17.48 22.33 4.82
N TYR A 547 -18.72 22.11 5.18
CA TYR A 547 -19.11 21.34 6.36
C TYR A 547 -19.79 20.04 5.97
N THR A 548 -19.30 18.91 6.49
CA THR A 548 -19.90 17.58 6.34
C THR A 548 -20.37 17.07 7.70
N ASP A 549 -21.70 16.97 7.89
CA ASP A 549 -22.30 16.43 9.12
C ASP A 549 -22.22 14.90 9.13
N LYS A 550 -21.33 14.35 9.98
CA LYS A 550 -21.17 12.92 10.19
C LYS A 550 -20.97 12.60 11.67
N GLU A 551 -21.38 11.37 12.05
CA GLU A 551 -20.97 10.79 13.33
C GLU A 551 -19.50 10.36 13.23
N THR A 552 -18.67 10.83 14.15
CA THR A 552 -17.20 10.66 14.11
C THR A 552 -16.63 10.16 15.43
N ASN A 553 -17.48 9.62 16.30
CA ASN A 553 -17.09 9.16 17.66
C ASN A 553 -16.39 10.26 18.49
N GLY A 554 -16.77 11.55 18.29
CA GLY A 554 -16.19 12.69 19.01
C GLY A 554 -14.87 13.21 18.43
N ILE A 555 -14.47 12.74 17.25
CA ILE A 555 -13.30 13.24 16.50
C ILE A 555 -13.75 14.38 15.58
N ASP A 556 -13.03 15.49 15.60
CA ASP A 556 -13.10 16.54 14.59
C ASP A 556 -11.99 16.38 13.55
N TYR A 557 -12.35 16.49 12.27
CA TYR A 557 -11.41 16.59 11.16
C TYR A 557 -11.45 18.00 10.60
N LEU A 558 -10.32 18.67 10.57
CA LEU A 558 -10.19 20.04 10.07
C LEU A 558 -9.12 20.11 8.98
N ASN A 559 -9.51 20.64 7.80
CA ASN A 559 -8.58 21.03 6.75
C ASN A 559 -8.62 22.55 6.59
N ILE A 560 -7.45 23.15 6.51
CA ILE A 560 -7.25 24.55 6.18
C ILE A 560 -6.51 24.59 4.83
N LEU A 561 -7.18 25.10 3.81
CA LEU A 561 -6.68 25.16 2.45
C LEU A 561 -6.40 26.60 2.07
N PHE A 562 -5.18 26.89 1.63
CA PHE A 562 -4.84 28.17 1.02
C PHE A 562 -4.54 27.96 -0.46
N ASP A 563 -5.25 28.67 -1.34
CA ASP A 563 -5.00 28.63 -2.78
C ASP A 563 -3.62 29.23 -3.09
N ALA A 564 -2.73 28.38 -3.54
CA ALA A 564 -1.34 28.69 -3.89
C ALA A 564 -1.11 28.82 -5.40
N GLY A 565 -2.17 29.13 -6.16
CA GLY A 565 -2.09 29.25 -7.63
C GLY A 565 -1.16 30.33 -8.15
N GLU A 566 -0.67 31.22 -7.27
CA GLU A 566 0.39 32.20 -7.59
C GLU A 566 1.81 31.63 -7.55
N ILE A 567 1.99 30.41 -7.02
CA ILE A 567 3.28 29.72 -7.01
C ILE A 567 3.50 29.04 -8.35
N GLY A 568 4.51 29.48 -9.11
CA GLY A 568 4.86 28.88 -10.41
C GLY A 568 5.46 27.48 -10.28
N LEU A 569 5.43 26.70 -11.36
CA LEU A 569 5.99 25.34 -11.40
C LEU A 569 7.46 25.27 -11.00
N SER A 570 8.26 26.28 -11.27
CA SER A 570 9.67 26.36 -10.87
C SER A 570 9.88 26.50 -9.37
N ASP A 571 8.90 27.05 -8.66
CA ASP A 571 8.95 27.29 -7.22
C ASP A 571 8.16 26.25 -6.43
N ALA A 572 7.29 25.51 -7.09
CA ALA A 572 6.44 24.49 -6.48
C ALA A 572 7.22 23.39 -5.69
N PRO A 573 8.38 22.89 -6.18
CA PRO A 573 9.17 21.94 -5.38
C PRO A 573 9.65 22.51 -4.05
N ALA A 574 10.18 23.73 -4.07
CA ALA A 574 10.65 24.41 -2.86
C ALA A 574 9.49 24.73 -1.91
N PHE A 575 8.33 25.14 -2.46
CA PHE A 575 7.14 25.40 -1.66
C PHE A 575 6.61 24.11 -1.00
N ALA A 576 6.54 23.00 -1.74
CA ALA A 576 6.10 21.71 -1.22
C ALA A 576 7.02 21.24 -0.07
N PHE A 577 8.33 21.30 -0.27
CA PHE A 577 9.29 20.98 0.79
C PHE A 577 9.11 21.90 2.00
N GLY A 578 8.95 23.21 1.79
CA GLY A 578 8.70 24.16 2.86
C GLY A 578 7.39 23.90 3.62
N MET A 579 6.32 23.47 2.95
CA MET A 579 5.08 23.07 3.61
C MET A 579 5.28 21.82 4.48
N ARG A 580 6.02 20.81 4.00
CA ARG A 580 6.35 19.61 4.76
C ARG A 580 7.26 19.84 5.96
N LEU A 581 8.02 20.93 5.97
CA LEU A 581 8.79 21.36 7.14
C LEU A 581 7.90 21.85 8.30
N LEU A 582 6.66 22.33 8.02
CA LEU A 582 5.76 22.78 9.06
C LEU A 582 5.38 21.60 9.97
N GLY A 583 5.57 21.78 11.26
CA GLY A 583 5.40 20.73 12.27
C GLY A 583 6.66 19.90 12.56
N LEU A 584 7.73 20.08 11.75
CA LEU A 584 9.04 19.42 11.94
C LEU A 584 10.15 20.38 12.37
N LEU A 585 9.84 21.67 12.47
CA LEU A 585 10.75 22.74 12.92
C LEU A 585 10.41 23.20 14.34
N ASN A 586 11.36 23.88 14.98
CA ASN A 586 11.08 24.61 16.21
C ASN A 586 10.00 25.67 15.97
N THR A 587 9.22 25.98 17.00
CA THR A 587 8.25 27.08 17.01
C THR A 587 8.69 28.10 18.06
N GLU A 588 8.01 29.24 18.15
CA GLU A 588 8.30 30.24 19.20
C GLU A 588 8.23 29.63 20.60
N LYS A 589 7.31 28.68 20.85
CA LYS A 589 7.05 28.11 22.17
C LYS A 589 7.72 26.76 22.40
N TYR A 590 7.86 25.95 21.36
CA TYR A 590 8.28 24.56 21.47
C TYR A 590 9.50 24.26 20.61
N SER A 591 10.41 23.43 21.12
CA SER A 591 11.34 22.73 20.23
C SER A 591 10.55 21.79 19.30
N TYR A 592 11.12 21.39 18.15
CA TYR A 592 10.44 20.47 17.23
C TYR A 592 10.09 19.12 17.90
N ARG A 593 10.90 18.65 18.84
CA ARG A 593 10.66 17.47 19.67
C ARG A 593 9.45 17.68 20.58
N ASP A 594 9.46 18.75 21.39
CA ASP A 594 8.35 19.03 22.29
C ASP A 594 7.06 19.29 21.52
N PHE A 595 7.17 19.97 20.36
CA PHE A 595 6.02 20.21 19.49
C PHE A 595 5.38 18.88 19.03
N SER A 596 6.18 17.94 18.53
CA SER A 596 5.70 16.60 18.12
C SER A 596 5.05 15.85 19.28
N THR A 597 5.68 15.91 20.48
CA THR A 597 5.10 15.31 21.70
C THR A 597 3.73 15.93 22.01
N GLN A 598 3.62 17.26 21.98
CA GLN A 598 2.36 17.97 22.25
C GLN A 598 1.28 17.64 21.18
N VAL A 599 1.66 17.53 19.91
CA VAL A 599 0.75 17.11 18.83
C VAL A 599 0.16 15.73 19.14
N ASN A 600 0.99 14.76 19.49
CA ASN A 600 0.53 13.40 19.79
C ASN A 600 -0.19 13.27 21.15
N LEU A 601 0.06 14.17 22.12
CA LEU A 601 -0.71 14.25 23.35
C LEU A 601 -2.15 14.72 23.14
N HIS A 602 -2.37 15.65 22.20
CA HIS A 602 -3.62 16.39 22.07
C HIS A 602 -4.34 16.20 20.75
N THR A 603 -3.72 15.54 19.77
CA THR A 603 -4.31 15.34 18.43
C THR A 603 -4.06 13.93 17.92
N GLY A 604 -4.88 13.49 16.96
CA GLY A 604 -4.63 12.25 16.23
C GLY A 604 -3.61 12.41 15.10
N SER A 605 -3.47 13.62 14.57
CA SER A 605 -2.41 14.02 13.62
C SER A 605 -2.49 15.52 13.32
N MET A 606 -1.35 16.09 12.93
CA MET A 606 -1.24 17.44 12.41
C MET A 606 -0.15 17.48 11.35
N ALA A 607 -0.48 17.90 10.12
CA ALA A 607 0.48 17.93 9.01
C ALA A 607 0.13 19.04 8.00
N ALA A 608 1.13 19.52 7.29
CA ALA A 608 0.97 20.40 6.14
C ALA A 608 1.64 19.77 4.91
N ASP A 609 0.99 19.91 3.76
CA ASP A 609 1.47 19.42 2.47
C ASP A 609 0.90 20.33 1.37
N VAL A 610 1.09 19.97 0.11
CA VAL A 610 0.49 20.63 -1.05
C VAL A 610 -0.41 19.67 -1.82
N ARG A 611 -1.38 20.24 -2.54
CA ARG A 611 -2.34 19.44 -3.31
C ARG A 611 -2.75 20.20 -4.58
N ALA A 612 -2.66 19.53 -5.73
CA ALA A 612 -3.14 20.08 -6.98
C ALA A 612 -4.33 19.28 -7.53
N ILE A 613 -5.39 19.98 -7.93
CA ILE A 613 -6.61 19.39 -8.49
C ILE A 613 -7.07 20.15 -9.75
N ARG A 614 -7.69 19.44 -10.69
CA ARG A 614 -8.40 20.08 -11.82
C ARG A 614 -9.79 20.53 -11.38
N THR A 615 -10.24 21.65 -11.95
CA THR A 615 -11.54 22.27 -11.62
C THR A 615 -12.46 22.42 -12.84
N ASP A 616 -12.00 22.05 -14.01
CA ASP A 616 -12.71 22.19 -15.29
C ASP A 616 -13.55 20.97 -15.70
N CYS A 617 -13.70 19.98 -14.83
CA CYS A 617 -14.40 18.73 -15.10
C CYS A 617 -15.79 18.62 -14.46
N GLY A 618 -16.28 19.68 -13.82
CA GLY A 618 -17.60 19.77 -13.18
C GLY A 618 -18.72 20.16 -14.14
N ASP A 619 -19.95 20.19 -13.63
CA ASP A 619 -21.18 20.64 -14.27
C ASP A 619 -21.82 21.85 -13.57
N ARG A 620 -21.18 22.35 -12.53
CA ARG A 620 -21.49 23.59 -11.82
C ARG A 620 -20.24 24.40 -11.59
N ASP A 621 -20.41 25.69 -11.36
CA ASP A 621 -19.29 26.54 -10.99
C ASP A 621 -18.60 26.00 -9.73
N PRO A 622 -17.28 25.86 -9.75
CA PRO A 622 -16.51 25.51 -8.57
C PRO A 622 -16.57 26.65 -7.54
N LEU A 623 -16.09 26.37 -6.34
CA LEU A 623 -16.05 27.34 -5.24
C LEU A 623 -15.43 28.68 -5.70
N PRO A 624 -16.09 29.84 -5.50
CA PRO A 624 -15.56 31.15 -5.90
C PRO A 624 -14.24 31.49 -5.18
N GLY A 625 -13.47 32.41 -5.77
CA GLY A 625 -12.18 32.83 -5.19
C GLY A 625 -10.98 31.96 -5.60
N ALA A 626 -11.12 31.18 -6.67
CA ALA A 626 -9.98 30.47 -7.25
C ALA A 626 -9.01 31.44 -7.93
N VAL A 627 -7.72 31.30 -7.67
CA VAL A 627 -6.64 32.05 -8.34
C VAL A 627 -6.58 31.67 -9.83
N THR A 628 -6.81 30.38 -10.15
CA THR A 628 -6.84 29.85 -11.52
C THR A 628 -8.18 29.22 -11.85
N LYS A 629 -8.53 29.12 -13.18
CA LYS A 629 -9.84 28.62 -13.63
C LYS A 629 -9.89 27.10 -13.78
N ASP A 630 -8.82 26.50 -14.32
CA ASP A 630 -8.83 25.12 -14.80
C ASP A 630 -8.22 24.15 -13.80
N TYR A 631 -7.57 24.66 -12.78
CA TYR A 631 -6.95 23.90 -11.69
C TYR A 631 -6.88 24.74 -10.44
N ARG A 632 -6.63 24.06 -9.30
CA ARG A 632 -6.22 24.69 -8.05
C ARG A 632 -5.00 24.00 -7.51
N PHE A 633 -4.07 24.79 -6.98
CA PHE A 633 -2.92 24.34 -6.23
C PHE A 633 -3.05 24.88 -4.82
N PHE A 634 -3.02 24.04 -3.81
CA PHE A 634 -3.26 24.38 -2.42
C PHE A 634 -2.06 24.07 -1.53
N ALA A 635 -1.82 24.94 -0.54
CA ALA A 635 -1.26 24.53 0.74
C ALA A 635 -2.41 23.88 1.52
N ASP A 636 -2.27 22.61 1.91
CA ASP A 636 -3.29 21.76 2.54
C ASP A 636 -2.83 21.37 3.95
N ILE A 637 -3.36 22.03 4.94
CA ILE A 637 -3.05 21.82 6.35
C ILE A 637 -4.18 20.97 6.96
N ARG A 638 -3.84 19.83 7.54
CA ARG A 638 -4.78 18.87 8.07
C ARG A 638 -4.52 18.58 9.53
N THR A 639 -5.57 18.52 10.32
CA THR A 639 -5.51 18.02 11.68
C THR A 639 -6.77 17.25 12.04
N LYS A 640 -6.64 16.30 12.94
CA LYS A 640 -7.75 15.60 13.57
C LYS A 640 -7.50 15.49 15.07
N PHE A 641 -8.53 15.66 15.86
CA PHE A 641 -8.43 15.70 17.32
C PHE A 641 -9.76 15.34 17.97
N MET A 642 -9.73 14.91 19.23
CA MET A 642 -10.95 14.77 20.02
C MET A 642 -11.53 16.16 20.31
N TYR A 643 -12.84 16.31 20.24
CA TYR A 643 -13.51 17.61 20.44
C TYR A 643 -13.12 18.32 21.75
N GLN A 644 -12.88 17.55 22.81
CA GLN A 644 -12.43 18.09 24.11
C GLN A 644 -11.00 18.67 24.09
N GLU A 645 -10.20 18.31 23.08
CA GLU A 645 -8.83 18.78 22.90
C GLU A 645 -8.72 19.97 21.92
N ALA A 646 -9.86 20.54 21.54
CA ALA A 646 -9.93 21.59 20.53
C ALA A 646 -9.04 22.81 20.85
N ASP A 647 -8.99 23.26 22.11
CA ASP A 647 -8.19 24.40 22.54
C ASP A 647 -6.69 24.14 22.32
N SER A 648 -6.24 22.95 22.72
CA SER A 648 -4.84 22.50 22.53
C SER A 648 -4.50 22.36 21.05
N ALA A 649 -5.38 21.72 20.28
CA ALA A 649 -5.20 21.51 18.83
C ALA A 649 -5.10 22.85 18.08
N MET A 650 -5.99 23.81 18.35
CA MET A 650 -5.96 25.14 17.72
C MET A 650 -4.72 25.94 18.14
N HIS A 651 -4.27 25.85 19.39
CA HIS A 651 -3.02 26.46 19.83
C HIS A 651 -1.82 25.90 19.08
N LEU A 652 -1.71 24.57 18.98
CA LEU A 652 -0.61 23.90 18.26
C LEU A 652 -0.65 24.24 16.77
N LEU A 653 -1.81 24.22 16.15
CA LEU A 653 -2.00 24.62 14.75
C LEU A 653 -1.49 26.06 14.51
N SER A 654 -1.81 26.97 15.41
CA SER A 654 -1.34 28.37 15.35
C SER A 654 0.17 28.46 15.49
N GLN A 655 0.79 27.68 16.39
CA GLN A 655 2.25 27.61 16.53
C GLN A 655 2.90 27.11 15.24
N MET A 656 2.40 26.01 14.69
CA MET A 656 2.89 25.41 13.44
C MET A 656 2.85 26.40 12.26
N LEU A 657 1.71 27.07 12.06
CA LEU A 657 1.50 27.91 10.88
C LEU A 657 2.22 29.27 10.95
N PHE A 658 2.30 29.88 12.13
CA PHE A 658 2.69 31.28 12.24
C PHE A 658 4.02 31.52 12.98
N THR A 659 4.56 30.48 13.61
CA THR A 659 5.79 30.65 14.43
C THR A 659 6.88 29.60 14.14
N SER A 660 6.73 28.76 13.09
CA SER A 660 7.78 27.82 12.69
C SER A 660 9.06 28.53 12.30
N ASP A 661 10.19 28.09 12.86
CA ASP A 661 11.50 28.70 12.71
C ASP A 661 12.31 28.12 11.56
N PHE A 662 12.22 28.75 10.40
CA PHE A 662 13.04 28.38 9.23
C PHE A 662 14.53 28.76 9.34
N SER A 663 14.98 29.32 10.43
CA SER A 663 16.40 29.66 10.63
C SER A 663 17.24 28.45 11.05
N ASP A 664 16.64 27.37 11.54
CA ASP A 664 17.33 26.15 11.95
C ASP A 664 17.81 25.34 10.72
N THR A 665 18.91 25.77 10.16
CA THR A 665 19.50 25.16 8.96
C THR A 665 19.93 23.69 9.17
N LYS A 666 20.33 23.33 10.39
CA LYS A 666 20.69 21.95 10.70
C LYS A 666 19.46 21.04 10.58
N ARG A 667 18.34 21.43 11.21
CA ARG A 667 17.11 20.63 11.16
C ARG A 667 16.53 20.55 9.77
N ILE A 668 16.55 21.63 8.99
CA ILE A 668 16.11 21.61 7.59
C ILE A 668 16.93 20.61 6.77
N ARG A 669 18.24 20.52 6.99
CA ARG A 669 19.11 19.55 6.30
C ARG A 669 18.74 18.11 6.66
N GLU A 670 18.51 17.82 7.94
CA GLU A 670 18.06 16.49 8.40
C GLU A 670 16.77 16.07 7.68
N VAL A 671 15.73 16.93 7.71
CA VAL A 671 14.45 16.65 7.05
C VAL A 671 14.60 16.52 5.53
N LEU A 672 15.49 17.31 4.90
CA LEU A 672 15.78 17.20 3.47
C LEU A 672 16.33 15.80 3.11
N MET A 673 17.24 15.28 3.91
CA MET A 673 17.83 13.95 3.67
C MET A 673 16.80 12.83 3.89
N GLU A 674 15.97 12.96 4.93
CA GLU A 674 14.84 12.04 5.20
C GLU A 674 13.85 12.02 4.02
N GLU A 675 13.42 13.19 3.55
CA GLU A 675 12.46 13.31 2.44
C GLU A 675 13.07 12.79 1.12
N LYS A 676 14.34 13.09 0.84
CA LYS A 676 15.03 12.55 -0.33
C LYS A 676 15.04 11.02 -0.33
N SER A 677 15.40 10.41 0.80
CA SER A 677 15.40 8.96 0.99
C SER A 677 13.99 8.36 0.75
N ALA A 678 12.96 8.98 1.34
CA ALA A 678 11.57 8.53 1.19
C ALA A 678 11.07 8.61 -0.27
N VAL A 679 11.44 9.67 -1.00
CA VAL A 679 11.07 9.80 -2.42
C VAL A 679 11.80 8.78 -3.26
N GLU A 680 13.09 8.53 -3.01
CA GLU A 680 13.88 7.52 -3.73
C GLU A 680 13.27 6.11 -3.60
N MET A 681 12.85 5.73 -2.40
CA MET A 681 12.14 4.45 -2.18
C MET A 681 10.83 4.36 -2.99
N ARG A 682 10.11 5.48 -3.17
CA ARG A 682 8.88 5.49 -3.97
C ARG A 682 9.12 5.19 -5.45
N PHE A 683 10.29 5.52 -6.02
CA PHE A 683 10.64 5.11 -7.38
C PHE A 683 10.73 3.60 -7.51
N MET A 684 11.21 2.91 -6.49
CA MET A 684 11.36 1.45 -6.48
C MET A 684 10.04 0.72 -6.20
N SER A 685 9.18 1.27 -5.33
CA SER A 685 7.93 0.64 -4.90
C SER A 685 6.70 1.03 -5.72
N SER A 686 6.67 2.23 -6.31
CA SER A 686 5.50 2.83 -6.96
C SER A 686 5.86 3.55 -8.27
N GLY A 687 6.87 3.03 -8.99
CA GLY A 687 7.38 3.65 -10.21
C GLY A 687 6.32 3.86 -11.30
N ASN A 688 5.30 2.99 -11.37
CA ASN A 688 4.17 3.14 -12.29
C ASN A 688 3.32 4.40 -12.01
N ALA A 689 3.11 4.74 -10.74
CA ALA A 689 2.39 5.96 -10.37
C ALA A 689 3.21 7.21 -10.73
N ILE A 690 4.51 7.20 -10.43
CA ILE A 690 5.42 8.30 -10.80
C ILE A 690 5.50 8.46 -12.32
N ALA A 691 5.68 7.36 -13.07
CA ALA A 691 5.69 7.39 -14.54
C ALA A 691 4.38 7.95 -15.12
N SER A 692 3.23 7.58 -14.54
CA SER A 692 1.92 8.10 -14.96
C SER A 692 1.77 9.60 -14.69
N VAL A 693 2.17 10.07 -13.50
CA VAL A 693 2.11 11.50 -13.16
C VAL A 693 3.03 12.29 -14.09
N ARG A 694 4.27 11.79 -14.29
CA ARG A 694 5.25 12.40 -15.21
C ARG A 694 4.71 12.50 -16.64
N ALA A 695 4.14 11.43 -17.18
CA ALA A 695 3.54 11.44 -18.51
C ALA A 695 2.33 12.40 -18.59
N THR A 696 1.45 12.38 -17.55
CA THR A 696 0.26 13.25 -17.49
C THR A 696 0.60 14.73 -17.35
N SER A 697 1.78 15.07 -16.82
CA SER A 697 2.25 16.46 -16.66
C SER A 697 2.34 17.23 -17.99
N ASN A 698 2.47 16.50 -19.11
CA ASN A 698 2.44 17.08 -20.45
C ASN A 698 1.05 17.59 -20.88
N PHE A 699 -0.01 17.21 -20.20
CA PHE A 699 -1.40 17.48 -20.60
C PHE A 699 -2.21 18.24 -19.54
N SER A 700 -1.78 18.20 -18.28
CA SER A 700 -2.57 18.71 -17.17
C SER A 700 -1.77 19.61 -16.22
N PRO A 701 -2.21 20.86 -15.98
CA PRO A 701 -1.59 21.71 -14.97
C PRO A 701 -1.51 21.06 -13.60
N ALA A 702 -2.59 20.43 -13.14
CA ALA A 702 -2.59 19.76 -11.85
C ALA A 702 -1.57 18.62 -11.78
N ALA A 703 -1.41 17.83 -12.86
CA ALA A 703 -0.40 16.79 -12.91
C ALA A 703 1.02 17.34 -12.97
N ALA A 704 1.23 18.49 -13.63
CA ALA A 704 2.52 19.17 -13.65
C ALA A 704 2.93 19.64 -12.24
N TYR A 705 1.97 20.17 -11.45
CA TYR A 705 2.23 20.47 -10.04
C TYR A 705 2.48 19.20 -9.22
N ASN A 706 1.73 18.11 -9.45
CA ASN A 706 1.94 16.85 -8.73
C ASN A 706 3.34 16.24 -9.04
N ASP A 707 3.82 16.33 -10.28
CA ASP A 707 5.20 15.95 -10.62
C ASP A 707 6.23 16.85 -9.94
N ALA A 708 5.99 18.16 -9.96
CA ALA A 708 6.87 19.15 -9.33
C ALA A 708 6.90 19.07 -7.79
N THR A 709 5.92 18.43 -7.16
CA THR A 709 5.79 18.38 -5.69
C THR A 709 5.90 16.97 -5.09
N GLY A 710 6.01 15.94 -5.93
CA GLY A 710 6.07 14.57 -5.44
C GLY A 710 6.59 13.55 -6.46
N GLY A 711 6.90 13.96 -7.69
CA GLY A 711 7.39 13.10 -8.78
C GLY A 711 8.86 13.32 -9.12
N VAL A 712 9.17 13.21 -10.41
CA VAL A 712 10.55 13.29 -10.92
C VAL A 712 11.19 14.65 -10.68
N ASP A 713 10.47 15.74 -11.00
CA ASP A 713 11.00 17.09 -10.79
C ASP A 713 11.23 17.41 -9.32
N TYR A 714 10.37 16.88 -8.44
CA TYR A 714 10.56 17.03 -6.99
C TYR A 714 11.81 16.30 -6.50
N TYR A 715 12.03 15.07 -6.94
CA TYR A 715 13.24 14.31 -6.57
C TYR A 715 14.52 15.04 -7.03
N ARG A 716 14.54 15.52 -8.28
CA ARG A 716 15.66 16.30 -8.80
C ARG A 716 15.93 17.58 -8.00
N PHE A 717 14.86 18.25 -7.55
CA PHE A 717 15.01 19.41 -6.66
C PHE A 717 15.64 19.01 -5.33
N LEU A 718 15.17 17.92 -4.71
CA LEU A 718 15.73 17.46 -3.42
C LEU A 718 17.21 17.07 -3.55
N GLN A 719 17.56 16.36 -4.65
CA GLN A 719 18.93 15.96 -4.96
C GLN A 719 19.84 17.19 -5.11
N ASP A 720 19.48 18.10 -5.99
CA ASP A 720 20.24 19.33 -6.24
C ASP A 720 20.35 20.24 -4.98
N PHE A 721 19.27 20.30 -4.17
CA PHE A 721 19.30 21.05 -2.92
C PHE A 721 20.19 20.38 -1.88
N ALA A 722 20.20 19.05 -1.79
CA ALA A 722 21.07 18.32 -0.88
C ALA A 722 22.56 18.46 -1.25
N GLU A 723 22.90 18.38 -2.54
CA GLU A 723 24.27 18.53 -3.06
C GLU A 723 24.82 19.94 -2.86
N HIS A 724 24.00 20.97 -3.00
CA HIS A 724 24.38 22.39 -2.91
C HIS A 724 23.78 23.07 -1.68
N TYR A 725 23.55 22.34 -0.59
CA TYR A 725 22.79 22.81 0.56
C TYR A 725 23.28 24.13 1.13
N ASP A 726 24.60 24.23 1.45
CA ASP A 726 25.18 25.39 2.10
C ASP A 726 25.12 26.66 1.22
N GLU A 727 25.07 26.48 -0.11
CA GLU A 727 24.95 27.59 -1.06
C GLU A 727 23.49 28.06 -1.23
N ARG A 728 22.53 27.15 -1.08
CA ARG A 728 21.12 27.37 -1.42
C ARG A 728 20.20 27.65 -0.24
N ILE A 729 20.59 27.26 0.99
CA ILE A 729 19.72 27.35 2.16
C ILE A 729 19.25 28.79 2.44
N ALA A 730 20.10 29.77 2.34
CA ALA A 730 19.72 31.18 2.58
C ALA A 730 18.71 31.68 1.51
N SER A 731 18.87 31.24 0.26
CA SER A 731 17.92 31.57 -0.82
C SER A 731 16.58 30.86 -0.61
N PHE A 732 16.60 29.60 -0.18
CA PHE A 732 15.40 28.85 0.16
C PHE A 732 14.59 29.51 1.27
N GLN A 733 15.24 29.87 2.39
CA GLN A 733 14.59 30.54 3.52
C GLN A 733 13.90 31.84 3.09
N LYS A 734 14.59 32.68 2.32
CA LYS A 734 14.02 33.92 1.79
C LYS A 734 12.83 33.67 0.87
N LYS A 735 12.96 32.72 -0.03
CA LYS A 735 11.91 32.32 -0.97
C LYS A 735 10.68 31.81 -0.23
N MET A 736 10.89 31.02 0.82
CA MET A 736 9.82 30.47 1.63
C MET A 736 9.03 31.57 2.34
N ASP A 737 9.71 32.55 2.95
CA ASP A 737 9.09 33.74 3.56
C ASP A 737 8.25 34.55 2.54
N GLU A 738 8.77 34.73 1.33
CA GLU A 738 8.05 35.42 0.23
C GLU A 738 6.80 34.63 -0.22
N MET A 739 6.91 33.31 -0.37
CA MET A 739 5.81 32.44 -0.80
C MET A 739 4.71 32.34 0.27
N MET A 740 5.09 32.18 1.55
CA MET A 740 4.12 32.18 2.65
C MET A 740 3.32 33.49 2.72
N LYS A 741 3.97 34.65 2.52
CA LYS A 741 3.30 35.95 2.46
C LYS A 741 2.30 36.08 1.32
N LYS A 742 2.55 35.43 0.20
CA LYS A 742 1.63 35.39 -0.94
C LYS A 742 0.44 34.47 -0.70
N VAL A 743 0.69 33.31 -0.11
CA VAL A 743 -0.30 32.25 -0.01
C VAL A 743 -1.20 32.39 1.23
N PHE A 744 -0.61 32.73 2.40
CA PHE A 744 -1.35 32.75 3.66
C PHE A 744 -2.11 34.07 3.86
N THR A 745 -3.04 34.33 2.95
CA THR A 745 -3.91 35.49 2.94
C THR A 745 -5.38 35.10 3.11
N ARG A 746 -6.23 36.05 3.45
CA ARG A 746 -7.64 35.82 3.67
C ARG A 746 -8.37 35.40 2.37
N ASN A 747 -8.02 36.00 1.26
CA ASN A 747 -8.67 35.72 -0.04
C ASN A 747 -8.42 34.28 -0.54
N HIS A 748 -7.32 33.66 -0.10
CA HIS A 748 -6.94 32.30 -0.51
C HIS A 748 -7.51 31.18 0.37
N LEU A 749 -8.13 31.55 1.50
CA LEU A 749 -8.52 30.60 2.54
C LEU A 749 -9.85 29.90 2.23
N VAL A 750 -9.84 28.59 2.33
CA VAL A 750 -10.99 27.71 2.36
C VAL A 750 -10.86 26.78 3.56
N LEU A 751 -11.91 26.63 4.35
CA LEU A 751 -11.96 25.69 5.46
C LEU A 751 -12.83 24.49 5.12
N HIS A 752 -12.47 23.34 5.64
CA HIS A 752 -13.28 22.12 5.55
C HIS A 752 -13.30 21.43 6.91
N THR A 753 -14.47 20.99 7.35
CA THR A 753 -14.61 20.26 8.61
C THR A 753 -15.61 19.12 8.47
N VAL A 754 -15.29 18.01 9.14
CA VAL A 754 -16.16 16.84 9.27
C VAL A 754 -16.40 16.56 10.74
N GLY A 755 -17.65 16.50 11.14
CA GLY A 755 -18.05 16.28 12.52
C GLY A 755 -19.49 16.69 12.78
N LYS A 756 -19.83 16.98 14.02
CA LYS A 756 -21.17 17.43 14.41
C LYS A 756 -21.26 18.96 14.43
N THR A 757 -22.43 19.49 14.80
CA THR A 757 -22.68 20.94 14.92
C THR A 757 -21.62 21.65 15.79
N ALA A 758 -21.04 20.97 16.75
CA ALA A 758 -19.95 21.46 17.59
C ALA A 758 -18.72 21.86 16.78
N SER A 759 -18.39 21.12 15.70
CA SER A 759 -17.26 21.43 14.80
C SER A 759 -17.41 22.79 14.13
N MET A 760 -18.63 23.14 13.70
CA MET A 760 -18.91 24.49 13.15
C MET A 760 -18.81 25.59 14.20
N GLN A 761 -19.19 25.30 15.45
CA GLN A 761 -19.04 26.26 16.55
C GLN A 761 -17.56 26.52 16.83
N LEU A 762 -16.74 25.48 16.85
CA LEU A 762 -15.29 25.57 17.03
C LEU A 762 -14.66 26.50 15.97
N ILE A 763 -15.01 26.32 14.69
CA ILE A 763 -14.53 27.20 13.62
C ILE A 763 -14.89 28.66 13.95
N ARG A 764 -16.11 28.97 14.38
CA ARG A 764 -16.53 30.33 14.73
C ARG A 764 -15.75 30.92 15.89
N ASP A 765 -15.46 30.10 16.89
CA ASP A 765 -14.78 30.52 18.12
C ASP A 765 -13.31 30.90 17.85
N TYR A 766 -12.61 30.15 16.98
CA TYR A 766 -11.17 30.38 16.68
C TYR A 766 -10.90 31.20 15.42
N MET A 767 -11.87 31.33 14.52
CA MET A 767 -11.66 32.01 13.22
C MET A 767 -11.11 33.42 13.35
N SER A 768 -11.65 34.23 14.25
CA SER A 768 -11.25 35.64 14.38
C SER A 768 -9.79 35.81 14.78
N GLU A 769 -9.28 34.94 15.66
CA GLU A 769 -7.86 34.94 16.05
C GLU A 769 -6.97 34.48 14.90
N GLY A 770 -7.35 33.40 14.20
CA GLY A 770 -6.61 32.89 13.05
C GLY A 770 -6.54 33.92 11.93
N LEU A 771 -7.66 34.55 11.57
CA LEU A 771 -7.70 35.57 10.50
C LEU A 771 -6.84 36.80 10.82
N ALA A 772 -6.69 37.16 12.10
CA ALA A 772 -5.84 38.28 12.52
C ALA A 772 -4.33 38.03 12.31
N LYS A 773 -3.92 36.78 12.13
CA LYS A 773 -2.52 36.35 11.91
C LYS A 773 -2.15 36.27 10.44
N LEU A 774 -3.14 36.28 9.52
CA LEU A 774 -2.90 36.18 8.09
C LEU A 774 -2.23 37.44 7.54
N TYR A 775 -1.50 37.25 6.44
CA TYR A 775 -0.91 38.37 5.71
C TYR A 775 -1.99 39.19 4.99
N PRO A 776 -1.72 40.49 4.71
CA PRO A 776 -2.65 41.33 3.96
C PRO A 776 -2.91 40.79 2.54
N ASP A 777 -4.16 40.90 2.09
CA ASP A 777 -4.50 40.60 0.70
C ASP A 777 -3.75 41.52 -0.27
N HIS A 778 -3.39 41.00 -1.42
CA HIS A 778 -2.68 41.70 -2.46
C HIS A 778 -3.29 41.40 -3.84
N LYS A 779 -2.76 42.01 -4.88
CA LYS A 779 -3.19 41.72 -6.26
C LYS A 779 -2.54 40.40 -6.69
N GLU A 780 -3.37 39.43 -7.02
CA GLU A 780 -2.94 38.11 -7.51
C GLU A 780 -2.23 38.20 -8.87
N GLU A 781 -1.17 37.44 -9.03
CA GLU A 781 -0.42 37.27 -10.27
C GLU A 781 -0.33 35.78 -10.61
N VAL A 782 -1.09 35.34 -11.61
CA VAL A 782 -1.07 33.94 -12.08
C VAL A 782 0.16 33.72 -12.97
N PRO A 783 1.06 32.81 -12.61
CA PRO A 783 2.22 32.49 -13.42
C PRO A 783 1.83 31.79 -14.71
N ALA A 784 2.60 32.02 -15.79
CA ALA A 784 2.45 31.27 -17.03
C ALA A 784 2.91 29.82 -16.81
N LEU A 785 2.12 28.86 -17.31
CA LEU A 785 2.46 27.44 -17.25
C LEU A 785 3.01 26.97 -18.59
N ASP A 786 4.14 26.25 -18.54
CA ASP A 786 4.70 25.50 -19.66
C ASP A 786 4.49 24.00 -19.41
N LEU A 787 3.47 23.40 -20.05
CA LEU A 787 3.16 21.98 -19.95
C LEU A 787 4.01 21.10 -20.90
N GLY A 788 4.60 21.70 -21.95
CA GLY A 788 5.42 20.99 -22.94
C GLY A 788 6.91 20.87 -22.57
N ARG A 789 7.28 21.10 -21.33
CA ARG A 789 8.68 21.15 -20.87
C ARG A 789 9.39 19.79 -20.83
N HIS A 790 8.66 18.70 -20.87
CA HIS A 790 9.21 17.35 -20.78
C HIS A 790 9.05 16.57 -22.09
N PRO A 791 9.98 15.64 -22.40
CA PRO A 791 9.81 14.73 -23.51
C PRO A 791 8.55 13.89 -23.36
N ARG A 792 7.87 13.61 -24.45
CA ARG A 792 6.73 12.70 -24.44
C ARG A 792 7.13 11.24 -24.30
N ARG A 793 8.34 10.89 -24.73
CA ARG A 793 8.90 9.53 -24.65
C ARG A 793 10.17 9.58 -23.81
N GLU A 794 10.04 9.31 -22.51
CA GLU A 794 11.11 9.44 -21.53
C GLU A 794 11.35 8.12 -20.80
N ALA A 795 12.63 7.78 -20.55
CA ALA A 795 12.98 6.68 -19.68
C ALA A 795 13.95 7.12 -18.59
N ILE A 796 13.72 6.61 -17.37
CA ILE A 796 14.54 6.86 -16.18
C ILE A 796 15.10 5.53 -15.71
N LYS A 797 16.42 5.38 -15.86
CA LYS A 797 17.15 4.18 -15.45
C LYS A 797 17.32 4.14 -13.94
N THR A 798 17.10 2.97 -13.37
CA THR A 798 17.32 2.66 -11.96
C THR A 798 18.04 1.31 -11.82
N SER A 799 18.44 0.96 -10.60
CA SER A 799 19.00 -0.36 -10.28
C SER A 799 17.96 -1.48 -10.17
N ALA A 800 16.67 -1.18 -10.40
CA ALA A 800 15.61 -2.20 -10.34
C ALA A 800 15.81 -3.31 -11.37
N ALA A 801 15.42 -4.53 -11.03
CA ALA A 801 15.43 -5.67 -11.95
C ALA A 801 14.17 -5.72 -12.87
N VAL A 802 13.22 -4.81 -12.68
CA VAL A 802 11.94 -4.75 -13.37
C VAL A 802 11.64 -3.32 -13.83
N ASN A 803 10.60 -3.17 -14.64
CA ASN A 803 10.20 -1.89 -15.19
C ASN A 803 8.79 -1.49 -14.75
N TYR A 804 8.52 -0.19 -14.83
CA TYR A 804 7.25 0.46 -14.60
C TYR A 804 6.95 1.35 -15.80
N ILE A 805 5.78 1.23 -16.40
CA ILE A 805 5.39 2.01 -17.57
C ILE A 805 4.16 2.86 -17.25
N GLY A 806 4.15 4.11 -17.69
CA GLY A 806 2.99 4.99 -17.78
C GLY A 806 2.80 5.44 -19.21
N ARG A 807 1.76 4.93 -19.91
CA ARG A 807 1.33 5.36 -21.24
C ARG A 807 0.11 6.24 -21.10
N VAL A 808 0.16 7.48 -21.60
CA VAL A 808 -0.87 8.50 -21.34
C VAL A 808 -1.26 9.22 -22.63
N GLY A 809 -2.52 9.65 -22.71
CA GLY A 809 -2.98 10.54 -23.76
C GLY A 809 -4.26 11.28 -23.39
N ASP A 810 -4.57 12.34 -24.13
CA ASP A 810 -5.71 13.22 -23.92
C ASP A 810 -6.73 13.08 -25.07
N PHE A 811 -7.85 12.39 -24.80
CA PHE A 811 -8.93 12.24 -25.75
C PHE A 811 -9.83 13.50 -25.82
N ALA A 812 -9.91 14.29 -24.73
CA ALA A 812 -10.72 15.52 -24.75
C ALA A 812 -10.11 16.60 -25.65
N ALA A 813 -8.79 16.65 -25.79
CA ALA A 813 -8.12 17.54 -26.76
C ALA A 813 -8.49 17.25 -28.22
N ARG A 814 -9.23 16.16 -28.49
CA ARG A 814 -9.73 15.74 -29.81
C ARG A 814 -11.26 15.65 -29.84
N ASP A 815 -11.92 16.45 -29.01
CA ASP A 815 -13.38 16.60 -28.92
C ASP A 815 -14.15 15.37 -28.49
N PHE A 816 -13.50 14.40 -27.80
CA PHE A 816 -14.18 13.27 -27.19
C PHE A 816 -14.54 13.56 -25.72
N ALA A 817 -15.75 13.23 -25.33
CA ALA A 817 -16.24 13.44 -23.98
C ALA A 817 -16.07 12.17 -23.11
N TYR A 818 -15.87 12.37 -21.81
CA TYR A 818 -15.94 11.31 -20.82
C TYR A 818 -17.38 10.81 -20.66
N SER A 819 -17.57 9.48 -20.51
CA SER A 819 -18.86 8.85 -20.20
C SER A 819 -18.71 7.80 -19.08
N GLY A 820 -19.83 7.43 -18.44
CA GLY A 820 -19.90 6.36 -17.46
C GLY A 820 -19.42 5.00 -18.02
N ALA A 821 -19.58 4.75 -19.32
CA ALA A 821 -19.08 3.54 -19.99
C ALA A 821 -17.56 3.35 -19.82
N MET A 822 -16.79 4.43 -19.64
CA MET A 822 -15.35 4.35 -19.38
C MET A 822 -15.02 3.71 -18.02
N LYS A 823 -15.94 3.73 -17.05
CA LYS A 823 -15.77 2.98 -15.79
C LYS A 823 -15.85 1.46 -16.02
N ILE A 824 -16.71 1.04 -16.96
CA ILE A 824 -16.81 -0.36 -17.39
C ILE A 824 -15.57 -0.74 -18.20
N LEU A 825 -15.13 0.14 -19.11
CA LEU A 825 -13.91 -0.08 -19.90
C LEU A 825 -12.69 -0.30 -19.00
N ARG A 826 -12.58 0.43 -17.89
CA ARG A 826 -11.53 0.20 -16.90
C ARG A 826 -11.52 -1.23 -16.39
N VAL A 827 -12.69 -1.79 -16.06
CA VAL A 827 -12.82 -3.19 -15.60
C VAL A 827 -12.41 -4.15 -16.71
N ILE A 828 -12.95 -3.98 -17.92
CA ILE A 828 -12.64 -4.83 -19.07
C ILE A 828 -11.15 -4.84 -19.38
N LEU A 829 -10.54 -3.67 -19.52
CA LEU A 829 -9.12 -3.60 -19.86
C LEU A 829 -8.23 -4.14 -18.76
N SER A 830 -8.45 -3.74 -17.50
CA SER A 830 -7.57 -4.14 -16.40
C SER A 830 -7.64 -5.62 -16.05
N TYR A 831 -8.78 -6.31 -16.28
CA TYR A 831 -8.97 -7.69 -15.83
C TYR A 831 -9.19 -8.72 -16.95
N ASP A 832 -9.38 -8.29 -18.21
CA ASP A 832 -9.40 -9.21 -19.36
C ASP A 832 -8.22 -8.94 -20.28
N TYR A 833 -8.22 -7.81 -20.99
CA TYR A 833 -7.26 -7.57 -22.05
C TYR A 833 -5.81 -7.39 -21.56
N LEU A 834 -5.58 -6.46 -20.63
CA LEU A 834 -4.23 -6.20 -20.11
C LEU A 834 -3.76 -7.34 -19.21
N TRP A 835 -4.63 -7.87 -18.35
CA TRP A 835 -4.31 -8.98 -17.46
C TRP A 835 -3.77 -10.20 -18.23
N ILE A 836 -4.49 -10.61 -19.27
CA ILE A 836 -4.08 -11.76 -20.08
C ILE A 836 -2.77 -11.50 -20.83
N ASN A 837 -2.62 -10.33 -21.46
CA ASN A 837 -1.50 -10.08 -22.36
C ASN A 837 -0.23 -9.58 -21.64
N ILE A 838 -0.36 -8.80 -20.55
CA ILE A 838 0.76 -8.21 -19.83
C ILE A 838 1.16 -9.05 -18.63
N ARG A 839 0.17 -9.53 -17.82
CA ARG A 839 0.49 -10.36 -16.65
C ARG A 839 0.65 -11.82 -17.03
N VAL A 840 -0.41 -12.49 -17.48
CA VAL A 840 -0.40 -13.96 -17.68
C VAL A 840 0.62 -14.37 -18.74
N LYS A 841 0.63 -13.71 -19.91
CA LYS A 841 1.54 -14.03 -21.02
C LYS A 841 2.86 -13.29 -20.94
N GLY A 842 2.86 -12.06 -20.43
CA GLY A 842 4.04 -11.19 -20.36
C GLY A 842 4.85 -11.36 -19.09
N GLY A 843 4.27 -11.89 -18.02
CA GLY A 843 4.94 -12.13 -16.74
C GLY A 843 5.10 -10.88 -15.87
N ALA A 844 4.39 -9.80 -16.15
CA ALA A 844 4.33 -8.65 -15.25
C ALA A 844 3.50 -8.98 -14.00
N TYR A 845 3.83 -8.37 -12.87
CA TYR A 845 3.05 -8.54 -11.65
C TYR A 845 1.68 -7.85 -11.73
N GLY A 846 1.62 -6.66 -12.32
CA GLY A 846 0.37 -5.92 -12.44
C GLY A 846 0.27 -5.06 -13.70
N CYS A 847 -0.96 -4.73 -14.04
CA CYS A 847 -1.28 -3.82 -15.13
C CYS A 847 -2.61 -3.11 -14.84
N GLY A 848 -2.85 -1.97 -15.47
CA GLY A 848 -4.09 -1.25 -15.27
C GLY A 848 -4.37 -0.18 -16.29
N SER A 849 -5.61 0.31 -16.26
CA SER A 849 -6.04 1.48 -17.02
C SER A 849 -6.89 2.41 -16.18
N ASN A 850 -6.88 3.68 -16.49
CA ASN A 850 -7.74 4.66 -15.83
C ASN A 850 -8.16 5.76 -16.81
N PHE A 851 -9.37 6.26 -16.66
CA PHE A 851 -9.98 7.30 -17.50
C PHE A 851 -10.53 8.40 -16.62
N LEU A 852 -10.07 9.62 -16.85
CA LEU A 852 -10.46 10.77 -16.04
C LEU A 852 -11.51 11.62 -16.76
N ARG A 853 -12.40 12.25 -15.99
CA ARG A 853 -13.38 13.23 -16.52
C ARG A 853 -12.72 14.37 -17.29
N SER A 854 -11.46 14.61 -17.02
CA SER A 854 -10.63 15.60 -17.71
C SER A 854 -10.19 15.22 -19.13
N GLY A 855 -10.53 14.02 -19.60
CA GLY A 855 -10.13 13.53 -20.92
C GLY A 855 -8.83 12.73 -20.94
N ILE A 856 -8.18 12.52 -19.81
CA ILE A 856 -6.94 11.77 -19.75
C ILE A 856 -7.23 10.27 -19.66
N ALA A 857 -6.59 9.49 -20.54
CA ALA A 857 -6.50 8.04 -20.49
C ALA A 857 -5.08 7.64 -20.07
N THR A 858 -4.97 6.72 -19.11
CA THR A 858 -3.69 6.18 -18.63
C THR A 858 -3.70 4.67 -18.69
N PHE A 859 -2.58 4.09 -19.13
CA PHE A 859 -2.31 2.65 -19.12
C PHE A 859 -0.99 2.40 -18.42
N THR A 860 -0.93 1.41 -17.54
CA THR A 860 0.24 1.20 -16.68
C THR A 860 0.64 -0.26 -16.62
N THR A 861 1.95 -0.51 -16.40
CA THR A 861 2.46 -1.80 -15.95
C THR A 861 3.21 -1.65 -14.63
N TYR A 862 3.23 -2.72 -13.84
CA TYR A 862 3.86 -2.77 -12.54
C TYR A 862 4.74 -4.02 -12.43
N ARG A 863 6.01 -3.83 -12.07
CA ARG A 863 7.03 -4.89 -12.03
C ARG A 863 7.02 -5.75 -13.30
N ASP A 864 7.21 -5.09 -14.43
CA ASP A 864 7.12 -5.66 -15.78
C ASP A 864 8.52 -6.03 -16.28
N PRO A 865 8.76 -7.27 -16.72
CA PRO A 865 10.02 -7.64 -17.35
C PRO A 865 10.18 -7.08 -18.79
N ASN A 866 9.09 -6.56 -19.39
CA ASN A 866 9.04 -6.10 -20.77
C ASN A 866 8.82 -4.58 -20.88
N LEU A 867 9.23 -3.98 -21.98
CA LEU A 867 8.93 -2.59 -22.36
C LEU A 867 8.21 -2.52 -23.71
N SER A 868 8.89 -2.86 -24.82
CA SER A 868 8.32 -2.82 -26.16
C SER A 868 7.09 -3.69 -26.32
N ALA A 869 7.12 -4.93 -25.80
CA ALA A 869 6.01 -5.87 -25.92
C ALA A 869 4.76 -5.36 -25.18
N SER A 870 4.93 -4.76 -23.99
CA SER A 870 3.81 -4.20 -23.23
C SER A 870 3.26 -2.93 -23.90
N ASN A 871 4.11 -2.09 -24.49
CA ASN A 871 3.65 -0.95 -25.27
C ASN A 871 2.84 -1.38 -26.52
N GLU A 872 3.25 -2.45 -27.21
CA GLU A 872 2.47 -3.01 -28.33
C GLU A 872 1.06 -3.48 -27.91
N VAL A 873 0.93 -4.00 -26.70
CA VAL A 873 -0.37 -4.39 -26.15
C VAL A 873 -1.26 -3.13 -26.00
N PHE A 874 -0.72 -2.03 -25.48
CA PHE A 874 -1.48 -0.77 -25.40
C PHE A 874 -1.91 -0.25 -26.76
N GLU A 875 -1.05 -0.28 -27.76
CA GLU A 875 -1.37 0.19 -29.13
C GLU A 875 -2.49 -0.62 -29.79
N LYS A 876 -2.72 -1.86 -29.40
CA LYS A 876 -3.76 -2.76 -29.94
C LYS A 876 -5.12 -2.64 -29.23
N ILE A 877 -5.23 -1.83 -28.17
CA ILE A 877 -6.51 -1.63 -27.45
C ILE A 877 -7.65 -1.18 -28.38
N PRO A 878 -7.48 -0.19 -29.29
CA PRO A 878 -8.57 0.23 -30.18
C PRO A 878 -9.08 -0.90 -31.10
N GLU A 879 -8.20 -1.77 -31.59
CA GLU A 879 -8.59 -2.93 -32.40
C GLU A 879 -9.39 -3.93 -31.56
N TYR A 880 -8.94 -4.22 -30.33
CA TYR A 880 -9.68 -5.07 -29.39
C TYR A 880 -11.09 -4.52 -29.15
N LEU A 881 -11.23 -3.22 -28.88
CA LEU A 881 -12.52 -2.58 -28.62
C LEU A 881 -13.46 -2.61 -29.84
N ARG A 882 -12.96 -2.36 -31.05
CA ARG A 882 -13.79 -2.46 -32.25
C ARG A 882 -14.34 -3.87 -32.49
N ASN A 883 -13.61 -4.89 -32.04
CA ASN A 883 -14.00 -6.29 -32.15
C ASN A 883 -14.65 -6.82 -30.87
N PHE A 884 -14.90 -5.96 -29.87
CA PHE A 884 -15.48 -6.38 -28.60
C PHE A 884 -16.89 -6.94 -28.79
N ASP A 885 -17.08 -8.21 -28.44
CA ASP A 885 -18.36 -8.89 -28.54
C ASP A 885 -18.49 -9.90 -27.39
N VAL A 886 -19.45 -9.68 -26.52
CA VAL A 886 -19.65 -10.50 -25.30
C VAL A 886 -21.14 -10.77 -25.08
N SER A 887 -21.42 -11.83 -24.33
CA SER A 887 -22.78 -12.17 -23.96
C SER A 887 -23.40 -11.11 -23.03
N LYS A 888 -24.75 -11.11 -22.93
CA LYS A 888 -25.43 -10.24 -21.94
C LYS A 888 -25.03 -10.54 -20.51
N ARG A 889 -24.67 -11.78 -20.21
CA ARG A 889 -24.16 -12.17 -18.90
C ARG A 889 -22.81 -11.51 -18.61
N ASP A 890 -21.88 -11.59 -19.54
CA ASP A 890 -20.55 -11.00 -19.38
C ASP A 890 -20.63 -9.48 -19.31
N MET A 891 -21.46 -8.83 -20.13
CA MET A 891 -21.71 -7.39 -20.03
C MET A 891 -22.29 -7.00 -18.66
N THR A 892 -23.18 -7.82 -18.08
CA THR A 892 -23.70 -7.61 -16.73
C THR A 892 -22.60 -7.72 -15.67
N LYS A 893 -21.69 -8.69 -15.83
CA LYS A 893 -20.52 -8.86 -14.97
C LYS A 893 -19.67 -7.60 -14.91
N TYR A 894 -19.29 -7.02 -16.04
CA TYR A 894 -18.51 -5.79 -16.08
C TYR A 894 -19.22 -4.57 -15.48
N VAL A 895 -20.54 -4.48 -15.68
CA VAL A 895 -21.36 -3.44 -15.02
C VAL A 895 -21.35 -3.59 -13.51
N ILE A 896 -21.46 -4.83 -12.99
CA ILE A 896 -21.38 -5.09 -11.54
C ILE A 896 -20.02 -4.65 -10.98
N GLY A 897 -18.91 -5.03 -11.64
CA GLY A 897 -17.57 -4.60 -11.22
C GLY A 897 -17.37 -3.09 -11.25
N ALA A 898 -17.94 -2.40 -12.25
CA ALA A 898 -17.92 -0.94 -12.29
C ALA A 898 -18.72 -0.29 -11.15
N ILE A 899 -19.91 -0.84 -10.83
CA ILE A 899 -20.75 -0.38 -9.72
C ILE A 899 -20.06 -0.67 -8.37
N SER A 900 -19.40 -1.82 -8.21
CA SER A 900 -18.63 -2.13 -7.00
C SER A 900 -17.62 -1.03 -6.67
N ASN A 901 -16.84 -0.61 -7.67
CA ASN A 901 -15.89 0.49 -7.51
C ASN A 901 -16.56 1.84 -7.14
N MET A 902 -17.80 2.08 -7.59
CA MET A 902 -18.56 3.30 -7.26
C MET A 902 -19.17 3.23 -5.85
N ASP A 903 -19.44 2.05 -5.34
CA ASP A 903 -20.15 1.82 -4.08
C ASP A 903 -19.22 1.45 -2.91
N THR A 904 -17.91 1.50 -3.08
CA THR A 904 -16.94 1.25 -1.99
C THR A 904 -17.32 2.01 -0.72
N PRO A 905 -17.44 1.36 0.44
CA PRO A 905 -17.71 2.01 1.72
C PRO A 905 -16.72 3.13 2.01
N LEU A 906 -17.18 4.20 2.62
CA LEU A 906 -16.36 5.36 2.98
C LEU A 906 -16.43 5.59 4.48
N THR A 907 -15.28 5.85 5.11
CA THR A 907 -15.21 6.35 6.48
C THR A 907 -15.76 7.77 6.57
N PRO A 908 -16.14 8.28 7.75
CA PRO A 908 -16.59 9.66 7.91
C PRO A 908 -15.63 10.69 7.33
N ALA A 909 -14.32 10.53 7.55
CA ALA A 909 -13.28 11.36 6.98
C ALA A 909 -13.28 11.32 5.44
N SER A 910 -13.38 10.10 4.86
CA SER A 910 -13.42 9.88 3.42
C SER A 910 -14.68 10.48 2.76
N VAL A 911 -15.84 10.45 3.45
CA VAL A 911 -17.05 11.15 2.99
C VAL A 911 -16.79 12.65 2.92
N GLY A 912 -16.17 13.23 3.96
CA GLY A 912 -15.82 14.65 3.96
C GLY A 912 -14.87 15.03 2.82
N GLN A 913 -13.85 14.23 2.57
CA GLN A 913 -12.89 14.46 1.45
C GLN A 913 -13.57 14.37 0.08
N ARG A 914 -14.50 13.43 -0.10
CA ARG A 914 -15.34 13.35 -1.31
C ARG A 914 -16.19 14.60 -1.48
N ASP A 915 -16.84 15.04 -0.42
CA ASP A 915 -17.70 16.23 -0.42
C ASP A 915 -16.89 17.51 -0.69
N LEU A 916 -15.73 17.67 -0.06
CA LEU A 916 -14.78 18.74 -0.35
C LEU A 916 -14.35 18.73 -1.82
N THR A 917 -13.96 17.57 -2.33
CA THR A 917 -13.55 17.41 -3.74
C THR A 917 -14.68 17.78 -4.70
N SER A 918 -15.91 17.33 -4.42
CA SER A 918 -17.09 17.71 -5.21
C SER A 918 -17.28 19.24 -5.26
N VAL A 919 -17.14 19.93 -4.12
CA VAL A 919 -17.25 21.38 -4.04
C VAL A 919 -16.13 22.08 -4.83
N LEU A 920 -14.89 21.62 -4.65
CA LEU A 920 -13.70 22.23 -5.30
C LEU A 920 -13.68 22.00 -6.81
N THR A 921 -14.17 20.86 -7.30
CA THR A 921 -14.18 20.52 -8.73
C THR A 921 -15.47 20.88 -9.46
N GLY A 922 -16.50 21.30 -8.74
CA GLY A 922 -17.82 21.59 -9.32
C GLY A 922 -18.57 20.35 -9.84
N VAL A 923 -18.21 19.13 -9.40
CA VAL A 923 -18.91 17.90 -9.77
C VAL A 923 -20.15 17.74 -8.90
N SER A 924 -21.35 17.82 -9.51
CA SER A 924 -22.63 17.73 -8.81
C SER A 924 -23.05 16.27 -8.57
N TYR A 925 -24.04 16.10 -7.67
CA TYR A 925 -24.77 14.84 -7.50
C TYR A 925 -25.40 14.38 -8.84
N ASP A 926 -26.02 15.30 -9.58
CA ASP A 926 -26.72 14.98 -10.84
C ASP A 926 -25.76 14.44 -11.89
N LYS A 927 -24.53 14.99 -11.95
CA LYS A 927 -23.48 14.47 -12.83
C LYS A 927 -23.05 13.06 -12.43
N LEU A 928 -22.84 12.81 -11.14
CA LEU A 928 -22.50 11.47 -10.63
C LEU A 928 -23.65 10.47 -10.86
N GLN A 929 -24.90 10.91 -10.69
CA GLN A 929 -26.09 10.09 -10.94
C GLN A 929 -26.20 9.74 -12.44
N LYS A 930 -25.98 10.70 -13.32
CA LYS A 930 -25.98 10.47 -14.77
C LYS A 930 -24.90 9.44 -15.17
N GLU A 931 -23.66 9.59 -14.67
CA GLU A 931 -22.60 8.61 -14.93
C GLU A 931 -22.98 7.21 -14.44
N ARG A 932 -23.68 7.11 -13.29
CA ARG A 932 -24.16 5.83 -12.77
C ARG A 932 -25.24 5.22 -13.67
N GLU A 933 -26.17 6.02 -14.16
CA GLU A 933 -27.19 5.57 -15.12
C GLU A 933 -26.55 5.08 -16.42
N GLU A 934 -25.56 5.80 -16.96
CA GLU A 934 -24.78 5.36 -18.11
C GLU A 934 -24.08 4.01 -17.88
N VAL A 935 -23.57 3.75 -16.67
CA VAL A 935 -22.99 2.43 -16.31
C VAL A 935 -24.06 1.36 -16.24
N LEU A 936 -25.21 1.63 -15.59
CA LEU A 936 -26.27 0.64 -15.39
C LEU A 936 -26.96 0.22 -16.72
N ASP A 937 -27.06 1.14 -17.66
CA ASP A 937 -27.73 0.94 -18.94
C ASP A 937 -26.79 0.48 -20.07
N ALA A 938 -25.48 0.56 -19.87
CA ALA A 938 -24.48 0.27 -20.90
C ALA A 938 -24.62 -1.10 -21.55
N ASP A 939 -24.35 -1.14 -22.84
CA ASP A 939 -24.30 -2.35 -23.64
C ASP A 939 -22.97 -2.50 -24.42
N VAL A 940 -22.89 -3.50 -25.29
CA VAL A 940 -21.68 -3.81 -26.08
C VAL A 940 -21.33 -2.68 -27.06
N GLU A 941 -22.33 -2.00 -27.62
CA GLU A 941 -22.11 -0.92 -28.58
C GLU A 941 -21.50 0.32 -27.90
N ASP A 942 -21.91 0.61 -26.65
CA ASP A 942 -21.30 1.68 -25.84
C ASP A 942 -19.81 1.44 -25.62
N ILE A 943 -19.40 0.18 -25.38
CA ILE A 943 -18.00 -0.19 -25.22
C ILE A 943 -17.22 -0.09 -26.54
N ARG A 944 -17.80 -0.56 -27.65
CA ARG A 944 -17.21 -0.44 -28.99
C ARG A 944 -16.97 1.01 -29.38
N ALA A 945 -17.90 1.90 -29.05
CA ALA A 945 -17.80 3.33 -29.34
C ALA A 945 -16.60 3.99 -28.63
N LEU A 946 -16.06 3.39 -27.56
CA LEU A 946 -14.86 3.89 -26.87
C LEU A 946 -13.55 3.62 -27.64
N ALA A 947 -13.57 2.84 -28.71
CA ALA A 947 -12.37 2.60 -29.52
C ALA A 947 -11.77 3.90 -30.08
N ASP A 948 -12.61 4.82 -30.57
CA ASP A 948 -12.15 6.04 -31.19
C ASP A 948 -11.53 7.05 -30.20
N PRO A 949 -12.13 7.36 -29.00
CA PRO A 949 -11.46 8.17 -27.99
C PRO A 949 -10.14 7.54 -27.48
N ILE A 950 -10.07 6.20 -27.33
CA ILE A 950 -8.82 5.54 -26.91
C ILE A 950 -7.75 5.64 -28.00
N GLU A 951 -8.09 5.40 -29.27
CA GLU A 951 -7.17 5.61 -30.39
C GLU A 951 -6.68 7.07 -30.46
N ALA A 952 -7.59 8.02 -30.23
CA ALA A 952 -7.26 9.43 -30.18
C ALA A 952 -6.25 9.74 -29.07
N ALA A 953 -6.44 9.21 -27.87
CA ALA A 953 -5.49 9.35 -26.76
C ALA A 953 -4.12 8.73 -27.07
N LEU A 954 -4.09 7.50 -27.60
CA LEU A 954 -2.82 6.81 -27.93
C LEU A 954 -1.99 7.54 -29.01
N LYS A 955 -2.63 8.34 -29.89
CA LYS A 955 -1.93 9.19 -30.88
C LYS A 955 -1.04 10.26 -30.27
N ASP A 956 -1.19 10.58 -28.99
CA ASP A 956 -0.27 11.48 -28.29
C ASP A 956 1.13 10.91 -28.13
N ASN A 957 1.26 9.60 -28.22
CA ASN A 957 2.50 8.86 -28.12
C ASN A 957 3.35 9.29 -26.91
N CYS A 958 2.68 9.44 -25.75
CA CYS A 958 3.34 9.82 -24.51
C CYS A 958 3.55 8.60 -23.63
N ILE A 959 4.82 8.23 -23.40
CA ILE A 959 5.23 7.08 -22.61
C ILE A 959 6.39 7.47 -21.70
N VAL A 960 6.27 7.13 -20.43
CA VAL A 960 7.36 7.23 -19.46
C VAL A 960 7.62 5.85 -18.89
N ALA A 961 8.89 5.44 -18.87
CA ALA A 961 9.33 4.21 -18.24
C ALA A 961 10.32 4.51 -17.11
N ILE A 962 10.21 3.77 -16.02
CA ILE A 962 11.16 3.80 -14.89
C ILE A 962 11.58 2.36 -14.63
N GLY A 963 12.88 2.07 -14.54
CA GLY A 963 13.28 0.70 -14.22
C GLY A 963 14.65 0.28 -14.70
N ASN A 964 14.72 -1.01 -15.09
CA ASN A 964 15.93 -1.73 -15.37
C ASN A 964 16.79 -1.08 -16.47
N GLU A 965 18.01 -0.77 -16.15
CA GLU A 965 18.95 -0.10 -17.04
C GLU A 965 19.18 -0.88 -18.35
N ALA A 966 19.41 -2.18 -18.28
CA ALA A 966 19.68 -3.02 -19.46
C ALA A 966 18.43 -3.16 -20.35
N ALA A 967 17.23 -3.27 -19.76
CA ALA A 967 15.98 -3.35 -20.51
C ALA A 967 15.68 -2.03 -21.24
N ILE A 968 15.91 -0.90 -20.58
CA ILE A 968 15.73 0.44 -21.19
C ILE A 968 16.73 0.65 -22.33
N GLU A 969 17.99 0.25 -22.17
CA GLU A 969 18.99 0.35 -23.23
C GLU A 969 18.70 -0.56 -24.42
N LYS A 970 18.19 -1.75 -24.18
CA LYS A 970 17.74 -2.68 -25.23
C LYS A 970 16.61 -2.11 -26.06
N ASP A 971 15.65 -1.46 -25.44
CA ASP A 971 14.46 -0.90 -26.08
C ASP A 971 14.55 0.63 -26.25
N ALA A 972 15.78 1.18 -26.38
CA ALA A 972 16.05 2.62 -26.43
C ALA A 972 15.26 3.38 -27.53
N ASP A 973 14.91 2.72 -28.63
CA ASP A 973 14.13 3.31 -29.74
C ASP A 973 12.72 3.74 -29.32
N LEU A 974 12.21 3.25 -28.17
CA LEU A 974 10.94 3.70 -27.62
C LEU A 974 10.98 5.13 -27.06
N PHE A 975 12.17 5.67 -26.76
CA PHE A 975 12.34 6.88 -25.99
C PHE A 975 13.08 7.97 -26.76
N ASP A 976 12.69 9.23 -26.57
CA ASP A 976 13.39 10.40 -27.09
C ASP A 976 14.50 10.84 -26.11
N GLN A 977 14.35 10.52 -24.84
CA GLN A 977 15.29 10.85 -23.77
C GLN A 977 15.41 9.68 -22.79
N ILE A 978 16.65 9.36 -22.45
CA ILE A 978 16.99 8.34 -21.44
C ILE A 978 17.95 8.98 -20.44
N GLU A 979 17.59 8.95 -19.17
CA GLU A 979 18.40 9.49 -18.07
C GLU A 979 18.56 8.47 -16.96
N SER A 980 19.58 8.66 -16.12
CA SER A 980 19.67 7.92 -14.86
C SER A 980 18.94 8.70 -13.76
N LEU A 981 18.31 8.00 -12.81
CA LEU A 981 17.68 8.63 -11.65
C LEU A 981 18.70 9.42 -10.81
N ASN A 982 19.91 8.89 -10.71
CA ASN A 982 20.99 9.41 -9.89
C ASN A 982 22.13 10.06 -10.73
N ALA A 983 21.82 10.56 -11.93
CA ALA A 983 22.80 11.23 -12.79
C ALA A 983 22.86 12.73 -12.51
#